data_95e69ef3d97c15641ab2a15189e36ccb
#
_entry.id   95e69ef3d97c15641ab2a15189e36ccb
#
_cell.length_a   1.000
_cell.length_b   1.000
_cell.length_c   1.000
_cell.angle_alpha   90.00
_cell.angle_beta   90.00
_cell.angle_gamma   90.00
#
_symmetry.space_group_name_H-M   'P 1'
#
loop_
_entity.id
_entity.type
_entity.pdbx_description
1 polymer ?
#
loop_
_entity_poly.entity_id
_entity_poly.type
_entity_poly.pdbx_seq_one_letter_code
_entity_poly.pdbx_strand_id
1 'polypeptide(L)'
;MDENPYKSEDGPVLLYNNSIQGIKVHSSLVNEMRTCDAFDFSVAFITTGGLSTLYDSFRDISERKVKGRILTIDYLDFNDPDALEWLLEFTDLDIRVCEERFHTKGYTFYHGNEVVSLVGSSNLTDRALCENLEWNLKIKFQKQDVLAETIRSEFKRMWDSAVPLTKEWISDYRNRRSIRKIEKPVIPESKAVEPNAMQVEALDALSRSREDGKRRALLVSATGTGKTYISAFDVKAFAPRRFLFIVHNENILEKAMDSYRRVLGDRYTYGKFTGTEKRKECTALFATIQTISRRLDEFPRDQFDYIVCDEAHHSTAREYRGILGYFTPEFMLGMTATPERMDQADVFRMFDYNVAYEIRLDRALEAGLLCPFHYFGVTEISVDGKAIDDDSDFNALTGDERVRNIIEKAEYYRPHGSRTKGLVFCSTKEECRVLSEKMNSRGYRTVALTGEDPIGRREDAIRRLRADDGDILDYIFIRDVFNEGIDIPEVNQILMLRPTQSAIVFVQQLGRGLRRTDDPDKSLIVLDFIGNYENNFMIPVALSGDRSHDKDGLRRFMISSHLPGSSTVGFERIAKERILSNIDRVNLSKLALLKGEYNLMRARLGRPPSLCDLLEGGSLDPRVVIGYAKNLNRFRIKAKDGHLDLSTEEDDLLSFVSSFVQGKRPQELRILKGMIDTGEVCLDMNDPSDRSALSVLDGSYQTNATMENHPSWRVVEERDGKLVPTDLFRRMLSDSGIRGCIEDAVRCGLEICSRNYGDADGFGFKLYGKYSRSDVCRLLNWEKDVSSTMYGYMIRNGQCPVFVTYDKRDDISSTTMYVEGFESRRVFNWMSKSNRTMASEDVKAVLSGELDILLFIKKSDSEGTDFYYMGRVEPIRSGSRETTIDGHPVVEIPLELAVPVSEDLYGYMTAETSVASDETASVPVE
;
A
#
# COMPACT_ATOMS: atom_id res chain seq x y z
N MET A 1 30.55 9.64 -21.52
CA MET A 1 30.06 10.97 -21.90
C MET A 1 28.59 10.81 -22.26
N ASP A 2 27.74 10.85 -21.28
CA ASP A 2 26.31 11.02 -21.50
C ASP A 2 25.88 12.12 -20.53
N GLU A 3 25.92 13.37 -21.04
CA GLU A 3 25.36 14.50 -20.34
C GLU A 3 23.84 14.34 -20.33
N ASN A 4 23.30 14.04 -19.16
CA ASN A 4 21.85 14.06 -18.93
C ASN A 4 21.39 15.54 -19.08
N PRO A 5 20.55 15.89 -20.08
CA PRO A 5 20.19 17.29 -20.37
C PRO A 5 19.23 17.93 -19.36
N TYR A 6 18.90 17.25 -18.24
CA TYR A 6 17.88 17.70 -17.27
C TYR A 6 18.48 18.11 -15.91
N LYS A 7 19.55 18.92 -15.94
CA LYS A 7 20.33 19.31 -14.75
C LYS A 7 19.92 20.61 -14.04
N SER A 8 18.74 21.21 -14.26
CA SER A 8 18.32 22.38 -13.50
C SER A 8 17.03 22.12 -12.71
N GLU A 9 16.96 22.56 -11.45
CA GLU A 9 15.70 22.57 -10.66
C GLU A 9 14.60 23.38 -11.36
N ASP A 10 14.97 24.30 -12.23
CA ASP A 10 14.11 25.18 -13.02
C ASP A 10 13.81 24.64 -14.42
N GLY A 11 14.29 23.46 -14.76
CA GLY A 11 14.04 22.84 -16.07
C GLY A 11 12.66 22.20 -16.16
N PRO A 12 12.10 22.08 -17.40
CA PRO A 12 10.83 21.40 -17.60
C PRO A 12 10.92 19.91 -17.22
N VAL A 13 9.91 19.41 -16.48
CA VAL A 13 9.81 18.02 -16.03
C VAL A 13 8.67 17.35 -16.76
N LEU A 14 8.93 16.19 -17.40
CA LEU A 14 7.88 15.37 -17.98
C LEU A 14 7.19 14.56 -16.88
N LEU A 15 5.89 14.79 -16.68
CA LEU A 15 5.03 14.04 -15.77
C LEU A 15 4.19 13.05 -16.58
N TYR A 16 4.13 11.82 -16.10
CA TYR A 16 3.30 10.75 -16.66
C TYR A 16 2.86 9.78 -15.57
N ASN A 17 1.77 9.09 -15.80
CA ASN A 17 1.32 8.08 -14.85
C ASN A 17 2.14 6.80 -15.03
N ASN A 18 2.74 6.30 -13.94
CA ASN A 18 3.50 5.06 -13.92
C ASN A 18 3.26 4.32 -12.60
N SER A 19 2.44 3.28 -12.64
CA SER A 19 2.07 2.49 -11.46
C SER A 19 3.27 1.78 -10.82
N ILE A 20 4.25 1.34 -11.61
CA ILE A 20 5.46 0.64 -11.13
C ILE A 20 6.35 1.58 -10.30
N GLN A 21 6.45 2.85 -10.72
CA GLN A 21 7.27 3.85 -10.04
C GLN A 21 6.48 4.72 -9.06
N GLY A 22 5.16 4.51 -8.95
CA GLY A 22 4.28 5.31 -8.10
C GLY A 22 4.13 6.77 -8.55
N ILE A 23 4.42 7.09 -9.82
CA ILE A 23 4.32 8.45 -10.37
C ILE A 23 2.91 8.66 -10.89
N LYS A 24 2.25 9.74 -10.47
CA LYS A 24 0.94 10.16 -10.97
C LYS A 24 0.92 11.67 -11.22
N VAL A 25 0.22 12.09 -12.26
CA VAL A 25 -0.08 13.52 -12.52
C VAL A 25 -0.86 14.10 -11.33
N HIS A 26 -1.78 13.33 -10.77
CA HIS A 26 -2.53 13.63 -9.55
C HIS A 26 -1.63 14.12 -8.40
N SER A 27 -0.55 13.40 -8.06
CA SER A 27 0.32 13.76 -6.93
C SER A 27 0.96 15.14 -7.12
N SER A 28 1.36 15.48 -8.35
CA SER A 28 1.90 16.81 -8.65
C SER A 28 0.85 17.91 -8.50
N LEU A 29 -0.39 17.68 -8.94
CA LEU A 29 -1.49 18.65 -8.74
C LEU A 29 -1.76 18.87 -7.26
N VAL A 30 -1.89 17.81 -6.47
CA VAL A 30 -2.13 17.90 -5.02
C VAL A 30 -1.04 18.72 -4.33
N ASN A 31 0.24 18.50 -4.68
CA ASN A 31 1.36 19.23 -4.09
C ASN A 31 1.30 20.73 -4.40
N GLU A 32 1.03 21.12 -5.66
CA GLU A 32 0.90 22.53 -6.03
C GLU A 32 -0.33 23.18 -5.38
N MET A 33 -1.48 22.48 -5.37
CA MET A 33 -2.71 22.97 -4.73
C MET A 33 -2.53 23.25 -3.23
N ARG A 34 -1.71 22.47 -2.54
CA ARG A 34 -1.44 22.62 -1.10
C ARG A 34 -0.75 23.94 -0.74
N THR A 35 0.06 24.49 -1.62
CA THR A 35 0.94 25.63 -1.32
C THR A 35 0.65 26.88 -2.14
N CYS A 36 -0.18 26.80 -3.18
CA CYS A 36 -0.44 27.94 -4.05
C CYS A 36 -1.25 29.06 -3.37
N ASP A 37 -1.02 30.30 -3.84
CA ASP A 37 -1.77 31.50 -3.46
C ASP A 37 -3.00 31.74 -4.36
N ALA A 38 -2.94 31.25 -5.60
CA ALA A 38 -4.01 31.27 -6.58
C ALA A 38 -3.75 30.23 -7.68
N PHE A 39 -4.76 29.89 -8.49
CA PHE A 39 -4.60 29.01 -9.64
C PHE A 39 -5.56 29.29 -10.79
N ASP A 40 -5.16 28.84 -11.99
CA ASP A 40 -5.94 28.91 -13.22
C ASP A 40 -5.92 27.53 -13.89
N PHE A 41 -7.08 26.90 -14.02
CA PHE A 41 -7.24 25.63 -14.75
C PHE A 41 -7.97 25.86 -16.07
N SER A 42 -7.44 25.33 -17.15
CA SER A 42 -8.11 25.23 -18.45
C SER A 42 -8.20 23.76 -18.86
N VAL A 43 -9.38 23.16 -18.73
CA VAL A 43 -9.60 21.73 -18.95
C VAL A 43 -10.86 21.49 -19.77
N ALA A 44 -10.73 20.69 -20.83
CA ALA A 44 -11.85 20.44 -21.71
C ALA A 44 -12.93 19.57 -21.05
N PHE A 45 -12.53 18.61 -20.19
CA PHE A 45 -13.46 17.67 -19.58
C PHE A 45 -13.26 17.58 -18.07
N ILE A 46 -14.38 17.60 -17.34
CA ILE A 46 -14.44 17.49 -15.89
C ILE A 46 -15.44 16.39 -15.54
N THR A 47 -15.02 15.41 -14.73
CA THR A 47 -15.87 14.32 -14.23
C THR A 47 -15.94 14.31 -12.71
N THR A 48 -16.99 13.71 -12.17
CA THR A 48 -17.14 13.50 -10.72
C THR A 48 -15.98 12.68 -10.16
N GLY A 49 -15.50 11.65 -10.89
CA GLY A 49 -14.33 10.88 -10.50
C GLY A 49 -13.07 11.74 -10.42
N GLY A 50 -12.81 12.61 -11.41
CA GLY A 50 -11.66 13.52 -11.38
C GLY A 50 -11.68 14.46 -10.18
N LEU A 51 -12.84 15.07 -9.88
CA LEU A 51 -12.97 15.94 -8.71
C LEU A 51 -12.84 15.17 -7.39
N SER A 52 -13.39 13.96 -7.31
CA SER A 52 -13.27 13.12 -6.12
C SER A 52 -11.82 12.81 -5.77
N THR A 53 -10.94 12.66 -6.75
CA THR A 53 -9.50 12.44 -6.50
C THR A 53 -8.82 13.66 -5.88
N LEU A 54 -9.31 14.88 -6.13
CA LEU A 54 -8.77 16.14 -5.64
C LEU A 54 -9.61 16.76 -4.52
N TYR A 55 -10.53 16.00 -3.93
CA TYR A 55 -11.49 16.49 -2.96
C TYR A 55 -10.84 17.26 -1.81
N ASP A 56 -9.91 16.64 -1.10
CA ASP A 56 -9.20 17.25 0.02
C ASP A 56 -8.43 18.51 -0.40
N SER A 57 -7.91 18.54 -1.63
CA SER A 57 -7.17 19.68 -2.16
C SER A 57 -8.07 20.88 -2.43
N PHE A 58 -9.26 20.66 -3.00
CA PHE A 58 -10.24 21.74 -3.20
C PHE A 58 -10.76 22.28 -1.88
N ARG A 59 -10.91 21.41 -0.88
CA ARG A 59 -11.28 21.80 0.46
C ARG A 59 -10.21 22.66 1.13
N ASP A 60 -8.96 22.21 1.13
CA ASP A 60 -7.83 22.94 1.70
C ASP A 60 -7.71 24.35 1.08
N ILE A 61 -7.90 24.44 -0.25
CA ILE A 61 -8.00 25.70 -0.99
C ILE A 61 -9.12 26.58 -0.44
N SER A 62 -10.31 26.05 -0.21
CA SER A 62 -11.45 26.79 0.30
C SER A 62 -11.23 27.26 1.75
N GLU A 63 -10.67 26.40 2.62
CA GLU A 63 -10.33 26.77 4.01
C GLU A 63 -9.27 27.88 4.07
N ARG A 64 -8.27 27.84 3.19
CA ARG A 64 -7.25 28.90 3.03
C ARG A 64 -7.75 30.13 2.25
N LYS A 65 -8.96 30.07 1.69
CA LYS A 65 -9.56 31.14 0.85
C LYS A 65 -8.72 31.49 -0.38
N VAL A 66 -8.08 30.48 -0.97
CA VAL A 66 -7.29 30.61 -2.19
C VAL A 66 -8.22 30.83 -3.38
N LYS A 67 -7.94 31.87 -4.18
CA LYS A 67 -8.77 32.18 -5.35
C LYS A 67 -8.39 31.31 -6.53
N GLY A 68 -9.38 30.63 -7.10
CA GLY A 68 -9.20 29.76 -8.26
C GLY A 68 -10.11 30.12 -9.43
N ARG A 69 -9.58 29.99 -10.65
CA ARG A 69 -10.36 30.13 -11.88
C ARG A 69 -10.33 28.82 -12.66
N ILE A 70 -11.50 28.34 -13.06
CA ILE A 70 -11.61 27.10 -13.84
C ILE A 70 -12.37 27.41 -15.14
N LEU A 71 -11.73 27.13 -16.27
CA LEU A 71 -12.30 27.27 -17.60
C LEU A 71 -12.53 25.88 -18.20
N THR A 72 -13.76 25.62 -18.63
CA THR A 72 -14.14 24.39 -19.33
C THR A 72 -14.93 24.68 -20.61
N ILE A 73 -15.33 23.66 -21.34
CA ILE A 73 -16.09 23.84 -22.60
C ILE A 73 -17.38 23.03 -22.61
N ASP A 74 -18.33 23.49 -23.44
CA ASP A 74 -19.55 22.75 -23.81
C ASP A 74 -19.31 21.98 -25.13
N TYR A 75 -18.57 20.86 -25.07
CA TYR A 75 -18.26 20.07 -26.24
C TYR A 75 -18.64 18.60 -26.06
N LEU A 76 -19.49 18.09 -26.95
CA LEU A 76 -19.92 16.68 -27.04
C LEU A 76 -20.47 16.07 -25.74
N ASP A 77 -20.97 16.88 -24.82
CA ASP A 77 -21.57 16.45 -23.55
C ASP A 77 -20.64 15.59 -22.66
N PHE A 78 -19.32 15.83 -22.73
CA PHE A 78 -18.32 15.05 -21.96
C PHE A 78 -18.16 15.54 -20.52
N ASN A 79 -18.55 16.77 -20.19
CA ASN A 79 -18.56 17.22 -18.80
C ASN A 79 -19.69 16.54 -18.03
N ASP A 80 -19.40 16.20 -16.78
CA ASP A 80 -20.40 15.66 -15.87
C ASP A 80 -21.17 16.82 -15.22
N PRO A 81 -22.51 16.94 -15.43
CA PRO A 81 -23.30 18.01 -14.81
C PRO A 81 -23.21 18.01 -13.28
N ASP A 82 -23.08 16.84 -12.66
CA ASP A 82 -22.98 16.71 -11.21
C ASP A 82 -21.62 17.21 -10.71
N ALA A 83 -20.54 16.99 -11.45
CA ALA A 83 -19.22 17.56 -11.18
C ALA A 83 -19.23 19.10 -11.29
N LEU A 84 -19.90 19.63 -12.31
CA LEU A 84 -20.03 21.08 -12.47
C LEU A 84 -20.85 21.71 -11.34
N GLU A 85 -21.92 21.05 -10.90
CA GLU A 85 -22.75 21.50 -9.79
C GLU A 85 -21.96 21.51 -8.47
N TRP A 86 -21.14 20.48 -8.24
CA TRP A 86 -20.28 20.41 -7.07
C TRP A 86 -19.23 21.53 -7.03
N LEU A 87 -18.61 21.88 -8.15
CA LEU A 87 -17.65 22.99 -8.21
C LEU A 87 -18.28 24.34 -7.80
N LEU A 88 -19.59 24.52 -8.01
CA LEU A 88 -20.31 25.73 -7.57
C LEU A 88 -20.51 25.84 -6.04
N GLU A 89 -20.26 24.77 -5.28
CA GLU A 89 -20.30 24.80 -3.81
C GLU A 89 -19.11 25.60 -3.22
N PHE A 90 -18.00 25.74 -3.98
CA PHE A 90 -16.80 26.45 -3.55
C PHE A 90 -16.88 27.94 -3.92
N THR A 91 -17.20 28.80 -2.94
CA THR A 91 -17.40 30.24 -3.14
C THR A 91 -16.16 31.01 -3.57
N ASP A 92 -14.98 30.46 -3.38
CA ASP A 92 -13.70 31.06 -3.76
C ASP A 92 -13.26 30.70 -5.20
N LEU A 93 -14.04 29.87 -5.90
CA LEU A 93 -13.82 29.50 -7.28
C LEU A 93 -14.69 30.32 -8.23
N ASP A 94 -14.10 30.88 -9.28
CA ASP A 94 -14.82 31.43 -10.43
C ASP A 94 -14.73 30.43 -11.58
N ILE A 95 -15.86 29.96 -12.09
CA ILE A 95 -15.93 28.89 -13.09
C ILE A 95 -16.67 29.43 -14.31
N ARG A 96 -16.06 29.23 -15.49
CA ARG A 96 -16.66 29.68 -16.76
C ARG A 96 -16.62 28.57 -17.80
N VAL A 97 -17.61 28.65 -18.70
CA VAL A 97 -17.74 27.77 -19.87
C VAL A 97 -17.43 28.56 -21.12
N CYS A 98 -16.42 28.12 -21.88
CA CYS A 98 -16.05 28.75 -23.14
C CYS A 98 -16.92 28.23 -24.30
N GLU A 99 -17.44 29.13 -25.11
CA GLU A 99 -18.18 28.79 -26.32
C GLU A 99 -17.23 28.42 -27.48
N GLU A 100 -16.02 28.97 -27.49
CA GLU A 100 -14.99 28.60 -28.45
C GLU A 100 -14.48 27.18 -28.14
N ARG A 101 -14.31 26.39 -29.20
CA ARG A 101 -13.75 25.01 -29.06
C ARG A 101 -12.27 25.08 -28.71
N PHE A 102 -11.91 24.82 -27.49
CA PHE A 102 -10.51 24.54 -27.09
C PHE A 102 -10.32 23.09 -26.63
N HIS A 103 -9.09 22.61 -26.69
CA HIS A 103 -8.75 21.26 -26.22
C HIS A 103 -7.48 21.31 -25.34
N THR A 104 -7.22 22.47 -24.75
CA THR A 104 -6.09 22.65 -23.82
C THR A 104 -6.35 21.91 -22.53
N LYS A 105 -5.28 21.41 -21.90
CA LYS A 105 -5.25 20.92 -20.53
C LYS A 105 -4.06 21.60 -19.89
N GLY A 106 -4.35 22.64 -19.14
CA GLY A 106 -3.38 23.47 -18.46
C GLY A 106 -3.79 23.71 -17.02
N TYR A 107 -2.86 23.50 -16.11
CA TYR A 107 -3.01 23.74 -14.69
C TYR A 107 -1.89 24.70 -14.28
N THR A 108 -2.24 25.93 -13.98
CA THR A 108 -1.27 26.99 -13.62
C THR A 108 -1.47 27.42 -12.19
N PHE A 109 -0.43 27.39 -11.39
CA PHE A 109 -0.38 27.72 -9.97
C PHE A 109 0.52 28.92 -9.74
N TYR A 110 0.15 29.79 -8.80
CA TYR A 110 0.86 31.00 -8.43
C TYR A 110 1.37 30.88 -7.00
N HIS A 111 2.67 31.04 -6.79
CA HIS A 111 3.34 30.98 -5.49
C HIS A 111 4.17 32.26 -5.33
N GLY A 112 3.58 33.30 -4.72
CA GLY A 112 4.29 34.58 -4.61
C GLY A 112 4.73 35.15 -5.97
N ASN A 113 6.04 35.10 -6.27
CA ASN A 113 6.62 35.53 -7.54
C ASN A 113 6.90 34.36 -8.53
N GLU A 114 6.78 33.11 -8.09
CA GLU A 114 6.94 31.93 -8.92
C GLU A 114 5.58 31.52 -9.54
N VAL A 115 5.65 30.97 -10.75
CA VAL A 115 4.50 30.37 -11.46
C VAL A 115 4.88 28.96 -11.88
N VAL A 116 4.02 28.00 -11.57
CA VAL A 116 4.17 26.61 -11.99
C VAL A 116 3.04 26.25 -12.94
N SER A 117 3.36 25.79 -14.15
CA SER A 117 2.36 25.33 -15.11
C SER A 117 2.57 23.88 -15.51
N LEU A 118 1.52 23.09 -15.45
CA LEU A 118 1.44 21.77 -16.04
C LEU A 118 0.62 21.86 -17.32
N VAL A 119 1.21 21.54 -18.46
CA VAL A 119 0.54 21.61 -19.77
C VAL A 119 0.72 20.27 -20.48
N GLY A 120 -0.38 19.65 -20.90
CA GLY A 120 -0.30 18.33 -21.53
C GLY A 120 -1.62 17.78 -22.01
N SER A 121 -1.80 16.47 -21.84
CA SER A 121 -2.96 15.73 -22.32
C SER A 121 -4.01 15.42 -21.24
N SER A 122 -3.70 15.57 -19.93
CA SER A 122 -4.57 15.18 -18.83
C SER A 122 -5.75 16.14 -18.63
N ASN A 123 -6.98 15.64 -18.83
CA ASN A 123 -8.20 16.30 -18.39
C ASN A 123 -8.41 16.11 -16.87
N LEU A 124 -9.37 16.82 -16.28
CA LEU A 124 -9.77 16.67 -14.89
C LEU A 124 -10.72 15.47 -14.75
N THR A 125 -10.17 14.28 -15.04
CA THR A 125 -10.83 12.99 -14.93
C THR A 125 -9.93 12.03 -14.15
N ASP A 126 -10.53 11.11 -13.38
CA ASP A 126 -9.81 10.16 -12.54
C ASP A 126 -8.76 9.35 -13.33
N ARG A 127 -9.14 8.84 -14.50
CA ARG A 127 -8.24 8.06 -15.35
C ARG A 127 -7.08 8.89 -15.91
N ALA A 128 -7.34 10.11 -16.37
CA ALA A 128 -6.28 10.96 -16.90
C ALA A 128 -5.29 11.39 -15.81
N LEU A 129 -5.76 11.63 -14.60
CA LEU A 129 -4.92 12.02 -13.47
C LEU A 129 -4.15 10.86 -12.82
N CYS A 130 -4.69 9.62 -12.88
CA CYS A 130 -4.18 8.50 -12.09
C CYS A 130 -3.74 7.26 -12.89
N GLU A 131 -4.32 6.99 -14.07
CA GLU A 131 -4.17 5.69 -14.76
C GLU A 131 -3.63 5.79 -16.19
N ASN A 132 -4.24 6.64 -17.03
CA ASN A 132 -3.89 6.70 -18.44
C ASN A 132 -2.44 7.14 -18.64
N LEU A 133 -1.81 6.63 -19.71
CA LEU A 133 -0.51 7.13 -20.17
C LEU A 133 -0.70 8.54 -20.76
N GLU A 134 -0.64 9.53 -19.87
CA GLU A 134 -0.75 10.95 -20.20
C GLU A 134 0.63 11.60 -20.12
N TRP A 135 0.92 12.52 -21.02
CA TRP A 135 2.14 13.31 -20.98
C TRP A 135 1.80 14.73 -20.58
N ASN A 136 2.41 15.21 -19.50
CA ASN A 136 2.28 16.59 -19.06
C ASN A 136 3.67 17.15 -18.79
N LEU A 137 3.91 18.37 -19.25
CA LEU A 137 5.13 19.08 -19.01
C LEU A 137 4.91 20.05 -17.85
N LYS A 138 5.61 19.85 -16.74
CA LYS A 138 5.65 20.76 -15.60
C LYS A 138 6.79 21.73 -15.79
N ILE A 139 6.49 23.03 -15.77
CA ILE A 139 7.46 24.11 -16.00
C ILE A 139 7.33 25.10 -14.85
N LYS A 140 8.48 25.54 -14.32
CA LYS A 140 8.58 26.62 -13.31
C LYS A 140 9.18 27.84 -13.96
N PHE A 141 8.66 29.01 -13.66
CA PHE A 141 9.16 30.29 -14.15
C PHE A 141 8.78 31.45 -13.22
N GLN A 142 9.41 32.61 -13.39
CA GLN A 142 9.06 33.81 -12.65
C GLN A 142 7.86 34.51 -13.32
N LYS A 143 7.07 35.25 -12.54
CA LYS A 143 5.88 35.99 -13.06
C LYS A 143 6.17 36.94 -14.22
N GLN A 144 7.35 37.49 -14.28
CA GLN A 144 7.82 38.40 -15.31
C GLN A 144 8.38 37.72 -16.58
N ASP A 145 8.47 36.39 -16.59
CA ASP A 145 9.00 35.68 -17.76
C ASP A 145 7.99 35.72 -18.91
N VAL A 146 8.50 35.83 -20.12
CA VAL A 146 7.70 35.94 -21.36
C VAL A 146 6.69 34.78 -21.48
N LEU A 147 7.09 33.56 -21.10
CA LEU A 147 6.24 32.39 -21.17
C LEU A 147 5.11 32.47 -20.14
N ALA A 148 5.39 32.93 -18.91
CA ALA A 148 4.38 33.16 -17.89
C ALA A 148 3.34 34.18 -18.33
N GLU A 149 3.82 35.26 -18.94
CA GLU A 149 2.93 36.33 -19.46
C GLU A 149 2.08 35.83 -20.64
N THR A 150 2.68 35.01 -21.52
CA THR A 150 1.98 34.42 -22.64
C THR A 150 0.87 33.46 -22.18
N ILE A 151 1.15 32.54 -21.25
CA ILE A 151 0.15 31.61 -20.71
C ILE A 151 -0.98 32.38 -20.03
N ARG A 152 -0.66 33.37 -19.22
CA ARG A 152 -1.64 34.20 -18.50
C ARG A 152 -2.51 35.04 -19.45
N SER A 153 -1.92 35.64 -20.49
CA SER A 153 -2.65 36.45 -21.46
C SER A 153 -3.58 35.58 -22.32
N GLU A 154 -3.12 34.37 -22.72
CA GLU A 154 -3.97 33.45 -23.47
C GLU A 154 -5.12 32.88 -22.64
N PHE A 155 -4.84 32.48 -21.38
CA PHE A 155 -5.89 32.11 -20.44
C PHE A 155 -6.91 33.27 -20.27
N LYS A 156 -6.41 34.53 -20.08
CA LYS A 156 -7.29 35.68 -19.93
C LYS A 156 -8.13 35.92 -21.18
N ARG A 157 -7.59 35.77 -22.38
CA ARG A 157 -8.31 35.91 -23.64
C ARG A 157 -9.52 34.95 -23.70
N MET A 158 -9.28 33.66 -23.38
CA MET A 158 -10.34 32.65 -23.35
C MET A 158 -11.34 32.91 -22.22
N TRP A 159 -10.83 33.37 -21.06
CA TRP A 159 -11.65 33.72 -19.89
C TRP A 159 -12.62 34.86 -20.15
N ASP A 160 -12.16 35.91 -20.81
CA ASP A 160 -12.96 37.11 -21.10
C ASP A 160 -14.09 36.82 -22.13
N SER A 161 -13.94 35.78 -22.98
CA SER A 161 -14.96 35.32 -23.92
C SER A 161 -15.92 34.30 -23.34
N ALA A 162 -15.62 33.72 -22.17
CA ALA A 162 -16.39 32.65 -21.57
C ALA A 162 -17.55 33.16 -20.69
N VAL A 163 -18.62 32.35 -20.64
CA VAL A 163 -19.82 32.66 -19.84
C VAL A 163 -19.67 32.04 -18.42
N PRO A 164 -20.14 32.73 -17.37
CA PRO A 164 -20.15 32.16 -16.03
C PRO A 164 -20.98 30.88 -15.96
N LEU A 165 -20.45 29.86 -15.27
CA LEU A 165 -21.19 28.65 -14.94
C LEU A 165 -22.26 28.99 -13.88
N THR A 166 -23.54 28.67 -14.16
CA THR A 166 -24.64 28.85 -13.23
C THR A 166 -25.46 27.56 -13.10
N LYS A 167 -26.30 27.49 -12.07
CA LYS A 167 -27.23 26.36 -11.90
C LYS A 167 -28.21 26.23 -13.07
N GLU A 168 -28.65 27.36 -13.63
CA GLU A 168 -29.52 27.41 -14.81
C GLU A 168 -28.79 26.82 -16.02
N TRP A 169 -27.54 27.23 -16.26
CA TRP A 169 -26.72 26.68 -17.34
C TRP A 169 -26.57 25.16 -17.21
N ILE A 170 -26.28 24.66 -16.00
CA ILE A 170 -26.14 23.22 -15.72
C ILE A 170 -27.45 22.48 -15.98
N SER A 171 -28.59 23.04 -15.59
CA SER A 171 -29.92 22.47 -15.80
C SER A 171 -30.20 22.32 -17.30
N ASP A 172 -29.93 23.37 -18.09
CA ASP A 172 -30.09 23.32 -19.56
C ASP A 172 -29.11 22.32 -20.21
N TYR A 173 -27.88 22.25 -19.73
CA TYR A 173 -26.91 21.31 -20.20
C TYR A 173 -27.34 19.86 -19.91
N ARG A 174 -27.84 19.58 -18.69
CA ARG A 174 -28.37 18.27 -18.29
C ARG A 174 -29.53 17.83 -19.17
N ASN A 175 -30.43 18.73 -19.48
CA ASN A 175 -31.57 18.48 -20.38
C ASN A 175 -31.10 18.15 -21.80
N ARG A 176 -30.17 18.90 -22.37
CA ARG A 176 -29.60 18.67 -23.71
C ARG A 176 -28.88 17.30 -23.77
N ARG A 177 -28.11 16.96 -22.74
CA ARG A 177 -27.38 15.68 -22.63
C ARG A 177 -28.36 14.49 -22.58
N SER A 178 -29.47 14.60 -21.84
CA SER A 178 -30.48 13.54 -21.74
C SER A 178 -31.17 13.25 -23.05
N ILE A 179 -31.54 14.28 -23.83
CA ILE A 179 -32.16 14.15 -25.14
C ILE A 179 -31.24 13.42 -26.13
N ARG A 180 -29.95 13.77 -26.17
CA ARG A 180 -28.97 13.13 -27.05
C ARG A 180 -28.65 11.68 -26.66
N LYS A 181 -28.74 11.30 -25.37
CA LYS A 181 -28.60 9.88 -24.93
C LYS A 181 -29.76 9.02 -25.45
N ILE A 182 -30.96 9.57 -25.59
CA ILE A 182 -32.16 8.85 -26.08
C ILE A 182 -32.08 8.60 -27.59
N GLU A 183 -31.39 9.44 -28.37
CA GLU A 183 -31.26 9.32 -29.81
C GLU A 183 -30.24 8.25 -30.26
N LYS A 184 -29.41 7.68 -29.38
CA LYS A 184 -28.58 6.54 -29.74
C LYS A 184 -29.37 5.24 -29.55
N PRO A 185 -29.71 4.49 -30.61
CA PRO A 185 -30.35 3.20 -30.44
C PRO A 185 -29.39 2.26 -29.68
N VAL A 186 -29.82 1.87 -28.50
CA VAL A 186 -29.20 0.73 -27.78
C VAL A 186 -29.57 -0.51 -28.56
N ILE A 187 -28.70 -0.97 -29.41
CA ILE A 187 -28.75 -2.33 -29.95
C ILE A 187 -28.27 -3.23 -28.81
N PRO A 188 -29.13 -4.08 -28.25
CA PRO A 188 -28.66 -5.08 -27.28
C PRO A 188 -27.96 -6.18 -28.07
N GLU A 189 -26.69 -6.00 -28.36
CA GLU A 189 -25.85 -7.16 -28.69
C GLU A 189 -25.70 -7.94 -27.38
N SER A 190 -26.26 -9.14 -27.36
CA SER A 190 -25.92 -10.17 -26.38
C SER A 190 -24.45 -10.57 -26.63
N LYS A 191 -23.51 -9.76 -26.18
CA LYS A 191 -22.09 -10.15 -26.18
C LYS A 191 -21.95 -11.38 -25.31
N ALA A 192 -21.43 -12.47 -25.91
CA ALA A 192 -21.01 -13.63 -25.15
C ALA A 192 -20.08 -13.16 -24.02
N VAL A 193 -20.31 -13.63 -22.80
CA VAL A 193 -19.47 -13.26 -21.66
C VAL A 193 -18.08 -13.85 -21.91
N GLU A 194 -17.07 -13.00 -22.03
CA GLU A 194 -15.67 -13.38 -22.24
C GLU A 194 -14.86 -13.11 -20.96
N PRO A 195 -13.84 -13.95 -20.67
CA PRO A 195 -12.98 -13.73 -19.52
C PRO A 195 -12.11 -12.49 -19.73
N ASN A 196 -11.95 -11.67 -18.69
CA ASN A 196 -11.00 -10.56 -18.68
C ASN A 196 -9.54 -11.07 -18.55
N ALA A 197 -8.55 -10.18 -18.72
CA ALA A 197 -7.13 -10.55 -18.73
C ALA A 197 -6.71 -11.34 -17.48
N MET A 198 -7.10 -10.90 -16.27
CA MET A 198 -6.76 -11.63 -15.03
C MET A 198 -7.51 -12.97 -14.91
N GLN A 199 -8.71 -13.06 -15.42
CA GLN A 199 -9.44 -14.33 -15.47
C GLN A 199 -8.75 -15.32 -16.43
N VAL A 200 -8.19 -14.84 -17.54
CA VAL A 200 -7.37 -15.64 -18.45
C VAL A 200 -6.13 -16.15 -17.72
N GLU A 201 -5.39 -15.31 -17.00
CA GLU A 201 -4.24 -15.75 -16.22
C GLU A 201 -4.60 -16.81 -15.17
N ALA A 202 -5.74 -16.64 -14.49
CA ALA A 202 -6.24 -17.62 -13.52
C ALA A 202 -6.59 -18.96 -14.19
N LEU A 203 -7.22 -18.93 -15.37
CA LEU A 203 -7.55 -20.13 -16.14
C LEU A 203 -6.30 -20.85 -16.63
N ASP A 204 -5.29 -20.13 -17.11
CA ASP A 204 -4.00 -20.68 -17.52
C ASP A 204 -3.27 -21.33 -16.33
N ALA A 205 -3.32 -20.70 -15.15
CA ALA A 205 -2.73 -21.25 -13.93
C ALA A 205 -3.44 -22.55 -13.47
N LEU A 206 -4.77 -22.60 -13.57
CA LEU A 206 -5.55 -23.81 -13.29
C LEU A 206 -5.25 -24.94 -14.32
N SER A 207 -5.09 -24.59 -15.60
CA SER A 207 -4.70 -25.56 -16.63
C SER A 207 -3.32 -26.15 -16.35
N ARG A 208 -2.32 -25.30 -16.10
CA ARG A 208 -0.96 -25.76 -15.73
C ARG A 208 -0.97 -26.63 -14.49
N SER A 209 -1.77 -26.30 -13.48
CA SER A 209 -1.90 -27.10 -12.27
C SER A 209 -2.40 -28.53 -12.57
N ARG A 210 -3.34 -28.68 -13.52
CA ARG A 210 -3.81 -30.01 -13.98
C ARG A 210 -2.77 -30.76 -14.84
N GLU A 211 -2.05 -30.05 -15.68
CA GLU A 211 -0.94 -30.60 -16.48
C GLU A 211 0.17 -31.15 -15.59
N ASP A 212 0.42 -30.49 -14.43
CA ASP A 212 1.34 -30.96 -13.40
C ASP A 212 0.77 -32.13 -12.56
N GLY A 213 -0.38 -32.70 -12.97
CA GLY A 213 -1.00 -33.87 -12.33
C GLY A 213 -1.73 -33.56 -11.01
N LYS A 214 -1.95 -32.30 -10.68
CA LYS A 214 -2.73 -31.93 -9.48
C LYS A 214 -4.21 -32.22 -9.71
N ARG A 215 -4.84 -32.79 -8.69
CA ARG A 215 -6.29 -33.09 -8.72
C ARG A 215 -7.13 -32.10 -7.92
N ARG A 216 -6.48 -31.24 -7.15
CA ARG A 216 -7.13 -30.22 -6.33
C ARG A 216 -6.40 -28.88 -6.48
N ALA A 217 -7.14 -27.79 -6.51
CA ALA A 217 -6.57 -26.45 -6.54
C ALA A 217 -7.43 -25.50 -5.72
N LEU A 218 -6.77 -24.51 -5.12
CA LEU A 218 -7.40 -23.38 -4.44
C LEU A 218 -7.16 -22.12 -5.28
N LEU A 219 -8.26 -21.39 -5.56
CA LEU A 219 -8.25 -20.05 -6.14
C LEU A 219 -8.51 -19.05 -5.02
N VAL A 220 -7.54 -18.21 -4.74
CA VAL A 220 -7.68 -17.09 -3.80
C VAL A 220 -7.99 -15.83 -4.59
N SER A 221 -9.14 -15.20 -4.36
CA SER A 221 -9.54 -14.05 -5.15
C SER A 221 -10.39 -13.08 -4.33
N ALA A 222 -10.03 -11.79 -4.33
CA ALA A 222 -10.75 -10.74 -3.62
C ALA A 222 -12.26 -10.74 -3.93
N THR A 223 -13.07 -10.23 -3.00
CA THR A 223 -14.52 -10.09 -3.22
C THR A 223 -14.77 -9.15 -4.41
N GLY A 224 -15.72 -9.50 -5.28
CA GLY A 224 -16.07 -8.65 -6.43
C GLY A 224 -15.29 -8.90 -7.72
N THR A 225 -14.23 -9.70 -7.71
CA THR A 225 -13.38 -9.98 -8.88
C THR A 225 -13.97 -10.99 -9.89
N GLY A 226 -15.16 -11.54 -9.61
CA GLY A 226 -15.83 -12.48 -10.51
C GLY A 226 -15.40 -13.95 -10.34
N LYS A 227 -15.07 -14.41 -9.12
CA LYS A 227 -14.73 -15.82 -8.81
C LYS A 227 -15.65 -16.83 -9.47
N THR A 228 -16.96 -16.61 -9.39
CA THR A 228 -17.99 -17.50 -9.96
C THR A 228 -17.86 -17.60 -11.49
N TYR A 229 -17.50 -16.51 -12.17
CA TYR A 229 -17.24 -16.52 -13.61
C TYR A 229 -15.96 -17.28 -13.95
N ILE A 230 -14.87 -17.12 -13.15
CA ILE A 230 -13.63 -17.89 -13.35
C ILE A 230 -13.94 -19.39 -13.28
N SER A 231 -14.67 -19.84 -12.25
CA SER A 231 -15.03 -21.25 -12.11
C SER A 231 -15.95 -21.74 -13.24
N ALA A 232 -16.87 -20.90 -13.74
CA ALA A 232 -17.72 -21.26 -14.88
C ALA A 232 -16.91 -21.37 -16.17
N PHE A 233 -15.96 -20.49 -16.43
CA PHE A 233 -15.03 -20.57 -17.56
C PHE A 233 -14.10 -21.79 -17.45
N ASP A 234 -13.63 -22.13 -16.26
CA ASP A 234 -12.79 -23.30 -16.04
C ASP A 234 -13.58 -24.60 -16.28
N VAL A 235 -14.84 -24.68 -15.81
CA VAL A 235 -15.76 -25.78 -16.14
C VAL A 235 -16.02 -25.85 -17.66
N LYS A 236 -16.13 -24.71 -18.36
CA LYS A 236 -16.27 -24.66 -19.82
C LYS A 236 -15.05 -25.25 -20.52
N ALA A 237 -13.86 -24.90 -20.06
CA ALA A 237 -12.58 -25.35 -20.62
C ALA A 237 -12.33 -26.84 -20.32
N PHE A 238 -12.56 -27.29 -19.07
CA PHE A 238 -12.42 -28.67 -18.64
C PHE A 238 -13.44 -29.61 -19.29
N ALA A 239 -14.65 -29.10 -19.53
CA ALA A 239 -15.76 -29.81 -20.19
C ALA A 239 -16.18 -31.13 -19.53
N PRO A 240 -16.43 -31.17 -18.20
CA PRO A 240 -16.83 -32.39 -17.50
C PRO A 240 -18.17 -32.91 -18.03
N ARG A 241 -18.39 -34.22 -17.91
CA ARG A 241 -19.71 -34.80 -18.21
C ARG A 241 -20.75 -34.38 -17.19
N ARG A 242 -20.34 -34.40 -15.89
CA ARG A 242 -21.14 -33.92 -14.76
C ARG A 242 -20.27 -33.12 -13.79
N PHE A 243 -20.83 -32.01 -13.27
CA PHE A 243 -20.16 -31.26 -12.23
C PHE A 243 -21.11 -30.91 -11.06
N LEU A 244 -20.50 -30.69 -9.91
CA LEU A 244 -21.17 -30.28 -8.67
C LEU A 244 -20.62 -28.91 -8.22
N PHE A 245 -21.52 -27.97 -7.98
CA PHE A 245 -21.22 -26.69 -7.33
C PHE A 245 -21.79 -26.69 -5.90
N ILE A 246 -20.95 -26.42 -4.91
CA ILE A 246 -21.33 -26.43 -3.51
C ILE A 246 -21.08 -25.07 -2.85
N VAL A 247 -22.07 -24.63 -2.06
CA VAL A 247 -21.99 -23.41 -1.26
C VAL A 247 -22.86 -23.53 0.00
N HIS A 248 -22.62 -22.71 1.01
CA HIS A 248 -23.35 -22.77 2.27
C HIS A 248 -24.73 -22.07 2.25
N ASN A 249 -24.98 -21.17 1.28
CA ASN A 249 -26.17 -20.31 1.23
C ASN A 249 -26.92 -20.47 -0.09
N GLU A 250 -28.25 -20.63 -0.02
CA GLU A 250 -29.12 -20.86 -1.18
C GLU A 250 -29.21 -19.64 -2.11
N ASN A 251 -29.18 -18.42 -1.57
CA ASN A 251 -29.19 -17.19 -2.39
C ASN A 251 -27.92 -17.04 -3.23
N ILE A 252 -26.75 -17.42 -2.69
CA ILE A 252 -25.51 -17.45 -3.44
C ILE A 252 -25.55 -18.51 -4.54
N LEU A 253 -26.12 -19.65 -4.24
CA LEU A 253 -26.28 -20.76 -5.17
C LEU A 253 -27.11 -20.38 -6.40
N GLU A 254 -28.21 -19.63 -6.24
CA GLU A 254 -29.05 -19.16 -7.35
C GLU A 254 -28.27 -18.21 -8.28
N LYS A 255 -27.61 -17.22 -7.71
CA LYS A 255 -26.78 -16.28 -8.46
C LYS A 255 -25.63 -16.99 -9.19
N ALA A 256 -25.01 -17.99 -8.57
CA ALA A 256 -23.97 -18.79 -9.19
C ALA A 256 -24.52 -19.57 -10.39
N MET A 257 -25.67 -20.22 -10.22
CA MET A 257 -26.33 -20.98 -11.29
C MET A 257 -26.67 -20.08 -12.49
N ASP A 258 -27.12 -18.85 -12.29
CA ASP A 258 -27.39 -17.90 -13.36
C ASP A 258 -26.09 -17.45 -14.08
N SER A 259 -25.01 -17.26 -13.34
CA SER A 259 -23.70 -16.96 -13.93
C SER A 259 -23.18 -18.12 -14.79
N TYR A 260 -23.34 -19.34 -14.32
CA TYR A 260 -23.00 -20.54 -15.10
C TYR A 260 -23.85 -20.71 -16.36
N ARG A 261 -25.15 -20.41 -16.30
CA ARG A 261 -26.02 -20.43 -17.50
C ARG A 261 -25.56 -19.41 -18.56
N ARG A 262 -25.13 -18.23 -18.14
CA ARG A 262 -24.60 -17.21 -19.08
C ARG A 262 -23.33 -17.65 -19.79
N VAL A 263 -22.45 -18.42 -19.10
CA VAL A 263 -21.16 -18.87 -19.67
C VAL A 263 -21.28 -20.18 -20.45
N LEU A 264 -22.06 -21.14 -19.93
CA LEU A 264 -22.14 -22.51 -20.46
C LEU A 264 -23.34 -22.73 -21.38
N GLY A 265 -24.35 -21.84 -21.32
CA GLY A 265 -25.59 -21.94 -22.10
C GLY A 265 -26.36 -23.23 -21.77
N ASP A 266 -26.93 -23.83 -22.81
CA ASP A 266 -27.76 -25.04 -22.73
C ASP A 266 -26.95 -26.35 -22.84
N ARG A 267 -25.61 -26.28 -22.74
CA ARG A 267 -24.73 -27.46 -22.80
C ARG A 267 -25.03 -28.45 -21.67
N TYR A 268 -25.50 -27.96 -20.51
CA TYR A 268 -25.77 -28.73 -19.30
C TYR A 268 -27.24 -28.61 -18.90
N THR A 269 -27.79 -29.68 -18.31
CA THR A 269 -29.06 -29.62 -17.58
C THR A 269 -28.80 -29.22 -16.14
N TYR A 270 -29.50 -28.18 -15.68
CA TYR A 270 -29.29 -27.59 -14.35
C TYR A 270 -30.28 -28.11 -13.34
N GLY A 271 -29.82 -28.44 -12.14
CA GLY A 271 -30.66 -28.85 -11.02
C GLY A 271 -30.16 -28.27 -9.69
N LYS A 272 -31.12 -28.10 -8.76
CA LYS A 272 -30.81 -27.67 -7.38
C LYS A 272 -30.97 -28.85 -6.41
N PHE A 273 -30.10 -28.91 -5.39
CA PHE A 273 -30.19 -29.85 -4.29
C PHE A 273 -30.05 -29.07 -2.96
N THR A 274 -31.19 -28.54 -2.52
CA THR A 274 -31.31 -27.66 -1.34
C THR A 274 -32.34 -28.15 -0.35
N GLY A 275 -32.63 -27.42 0.71
CA GLY A 275 -33.70 -27.73 1.65
C GLY A 275 -35.07 -27.78 0.98
N THR A 276 -35.28 -26.96 -0.04
CA THR A 276 -36.57 -26.74 -0.72
C THR A 276 -36.72 -27.54 -2.01
N GLU A 277 -35.64 -27.79 -2.77
CA GLU A 277 -35.63 -28.48 -4.08
C GLU A 277 -34.60 -29.63 -4.07
N LYS A 278 -34.93 -30.79 -4.65
CA LYS A 278 -34.07 -31.99 -4.69
C LYS A 278 -34.01 -32.63 -6.09
N ARG A 279 -33.62 -31.86 -7.09
CA ARG A 279 -33.52 -32.33 -8.46
C ARG A 279 -32.14 -32.93 -8.73
N LYS A 280 -31.98 -34.24 -8.75
CA LYS A 280 -30.71 -34.97 -8.94
C LYS A 280 -30.41 -35.34 -10.39
N GLU A 281 -31.44 -35.48 -11.22
CA GLU A 281 -31.32 -35.89 -12.62
C GLU A 281 -30.89 -34.71 -13.50
N CYS A 282 -29.64 -34.29 -13.34
CA CYS A 282 -29.04 -33.19 -14.08
C CYS A 282 -27.52 -33.41 -14.26
N THR A 283 -26.91 -32.70 -15.21
CA THR A 283 -25.47 -32.77 -15.46
C THR A 283 -24.71 -31.67 -14.73
N ALA A 284 -25.40 -30.58 -14.34
CA ALA A 284 -24.90 -29.48 -13.51
C ALA A 284 -25.72 -29.41 -12.23
N LEU A 285 -25.20 -29.93 -11.13
CA LEU A 285 -25.87 -29.94 -9.84
C LEU A 285 -25.37 -28.81 -8.95
N PHE A 286 -26.28 -27.96 -8.48
CA PHE A 286 -26.02 -26.89 -7.52
C PHE A 286 -26.60 -27.29 -6.17
N ALA A 287 -25.74 -27.40 -5.14
CA ALA A 287 -26.15 -27.94 -3.85
C ALA A 287 -25.73 -27.06 -2.67
N THR A 288 -26.59 -26.99 -1.63
CA THR A 288 -26.16 -26.46 -0.34
C THR A 288 -25.48 -27.56 0.46
N ILE A 289 -24.39 -27.17 1.14
CA ILE A 289 -23.56 -28.08 1.94
C ILE A 289 -24.37 -28.88 2.95
N GLN A 290 -25.28 -28.20 3.69
CA GLN A 290 -26.12 -28.84 4.71
C GLN A 290 -27.01 -29.91 4.13
N THR A 291 -27.45 -29.76 2.88
CA THR A 291 -28.35 -30.75 2.27
C THR A 291 -27.58 -31.93 1.72
N ILE A 292 -26.50 -31.70 0.96
CA ILE A 292 -25.72 -32.76 0.35
C ILE A 292 -24.95 -33.61 1.38
N SER A 293 -24.39 -32.97 2.43
CA SER A 293 -23.62 -33.67 3.47
C SER A 293 -24.42 -34.73 4.24
N ARG A 294 -25.73 -34.53 4.36
CA ARG A 294 -26.66 -35.47 5.02
C ARG A 294 -27.18 -36.61 4.14
N ARG A 295 -26.85 -36.59 2.87
CA ARG A 295 -27.42 -37.47 1.83
C ARG A 295 -26.35 -37.92 0.82
N LEU A 296 -25.10 -38.09 1.28
CA LEU A 296 -23.99 -38.54 0.42
C LEU A 296 -24.24 -39.92 -0.18
N ASP A 297 -24.92 -40.82 0.59
CA ASP A 297 -25.30 -42.16 0.19
C ASP A 297 -26.25 -42.22 -1.00
N GLU A 298 -26.91 -41.09 -1.33
CA GLU A 298 -27.79 -40.98 -2.48
C GLU A 298 -27.00 -40.74 -3.81
N PHE A 299 -25.69 -40.62 -3.75
CA PHE A 299 -24.82 -40.31 -4.89
C PHE A 299 -23.65 -41.29 -5.01
N PRO A 300 -23.36 -41.85 -6.18
CA PRO A 300 -22.12 -42.57 -6.41
C PRO A 300 -20.88 -41.70 -6.16
N ARG A 301 -19.80 -42.28 -5.68
CA ARG A 301 -18.57 -41.54 -5.33
C ARG A 301 -17.91 -40.88 -6.56
N ASP A 302 -18.06 -41.44 -7.73
CA ASP A 302 -17.54 -41.02 -9.03
C ASP A 302 -18.57 -40.30 -9.89
N GLN A 303 -19.68 -39.86 -9.30
CA GLN A 303 -20.77 -39.23 -10.05
C GLN A 303 -20.39 -37.93 -10.73
N PHE A 304 -19.46 -37.16 -10.17
CA PHE A 304 -19.07 -35.86 -10.65
C PHE A 304 -17.59 -35.88 -11.08
N ASP A 305 -17.33 -35.50 -12.34
CA ASP A 305 -15.97 -35.38 -12.86
C ASP A 305 -15.29 -34.12 -12.31
N TYR A 306 -16.07 -33.09 -11.99
CA TYR A 306 -15.59 -31.79 -11.49
C TYR A 306 -16.42 -31.30 -10.30
N ILE A 307 -15.76 -30.83 -9.25
CA ILE A 307 -16.42 -30.24 -8.07
C ILE A 307 -15.88 -28.83 -7.84
N VAL A 308 -16.78 -27.86 -7.67
CA VAL A 308 -16.48 -26.48 -7.27
C VAL A 308 -16.98 -26.25 -5.85
N CYS A 309 -16.10 -25.78 -4.98
CA CYS A 309 -16.40 -25.37 -3.61
C CYS A 309 -16.27 -23.86 -3.51
N ASP A 310 -17.39 -23.13 -3.47
CA ASP A 310 -17.36 -21.70 -3.19
C ASP A 310 -17.31 -21.43 -1.69
N GLU A 311 -16.70 -20.31 -1.31
CA GLU A 311 -16.37 -19.93 0.07
C GLU A 311 -15.64 -21.08 0.82
N ALA A 312 -14.59 -21.61 0.17
CA ALA A 312 -13.83 -22.77 0.64
C ALA A 312 -13.22 -22.59 2.04
N HIS A 313 -13.14 -21.38 2.57
CA HIS A 313 -12.71 -21.10 3.94
C HIS A 313 -13.65 -21.72 5.01
N HIS A 314 -14.90 -22.04 4.65
CA HIS A 314 -15.79 -22.84 5.51
C HIS A 314 -15.49 -24.35 5.46
N SER A 315 -14.59 -24.80 4.62
CA SER A 315 -14.29 -26.21 4.37
C SER A 315 -13.74 -26.98 5.58
N THR A 316 -13.31 -26.26 6.63
CA THR A 316 -12.89 -26.84 7.90
C THR A 316 -14.05 -27.48 8.68
N ALA A 317 -15.30 -27.10 8.39
CA ALA A 317 -16.46 -27.71 9.00
C ALA A 317 -16.52 -29.21 8.66
N ARG A 318 -16.97 -30.01 9.64
CA ARG A 318 -17.10 -31.47 9.51
C ARG A 318 -17.86 -31.89 8.26
N GLU A 319 -18.87 -31.12 7.87
CA GLU A 319 -19.72 -31.33 6.70
C GLU A 319 -18.94 -31.24 5.39
N TYR A 320 -18.12 -30.21 5.22
CA TYR A 320 -17.24 -30.05 4.03
C TYR A 320 -16.25 -31.20 3.91
N ARG A 321 -15.56 -31.52 5.01
CA ARG A 321 -14.60 -32.64 5.01
C ARG A 321 -15.28 -33.95 4.63
N GLY A 322 -16.52 -34.17 5.05
CA GLY A 322 -17.31 -35.32 4.67
C GLY A 322 -17.54 -35.38 3.16
N ILE A 323 -17.96 -34.27 2.54
CA ILE A 323 -18.25 -34.21 1.10
C ILE A 323 -16.96 -34.39 0.28
N LEU A 324 -15.89 -33.61 0.62
CA LEU A 324 -14.62 -33.63 -0.12
C LEU A 324 -13.85 -34.97 0.03
N GLY A 325 -14.08 -35.73 1.11
CA GLY A 325 -13.55 -37.07 1.30
C GLY A 325 -14.40 -38.15 0.71
N TYR A 326 -15.68 -37.90 0.42
CA TYR A 326 -16.60 -38.89 -0.15
C TYR A 326 -16.46 -39.02 -1.67
N PHE A 327 -16.49 -37.88 -2.39
CA PHE A 327 -16.43 -37.90 -3.85
C PHE A 327 -14.99 -38.03 -4.35
N THR A 328 -14.88 -38.65 -5.53
CA THR A 328 -13.58 -38.87 -6.23
C THR A 328 -13.58 -38.24 -7.63
N PRO A 329 -13.67 -36.88 -7.72
CA PRO A 329 -13.68 -36.20 -9.01
C PRO A 329 -12.33 -36.29 -9.71
N GLU A 330 -12.28 -36.01 -11.00
CA GLU A 330 -11.05 -35.85 -11.76
C GLU A 330 -10.34 -34.56 -11.31
N PHE A 331 -11.12 -33.48 -11.03
CA PHE A 331 -10.60 -32.25 -10.52
C PHE A 331 -11.53 -31.56 -9.50
N MET A 332 -10.95 -30.89 -8.51
CA MET A 332 -11.66 -30.18 -7.44
C MET A 332 -11.11 -28.76 -7.30
N LEU A 333 -11.97 -27.77 -7.48
CA LEU A 333 -11.64 -26.35 -7.33
C LEU A 333 -12.26 -25.77 -6.07
N GLY A 334 -11.43 -25.28 -5.15
CA GLY A 334 -11.85 -24.43 -4.04
C GLY A 334 -11.69 -22.95 -4.40
N MET A 335 -12.65 -22.13 -4.01
CA MET A 335 -12.58 -20.67 -4.18
C MET A 335 -12.79 -19.99 -2.84
N THR A 336 -11.98 -18.98 -2.53
CA THR A 336 -12.12 -18.18 -1.32
C THR A 336 -11.56 -16.76 -1.53
N ALA A 337 -12.11 -15.80 -0.79
CA ALA A 337 -11.53 -14.46 -0.73
C ALA A 337 -10.45 -14.32 0.34
N THR A 338 -10.54 -15.14 1.41
CA THR A 338 -9.72 -14.99 2.62
C THR A 338 -9.36 -16.34 3.21
N PRO A 339 -8.31 -17.01 2.71
CA PRO A 339 -7.87 -18.30 3.25
C PRO A 339 -7.10 -18.17 4.58
N GLU A 340 -6.84 -16.97 5.08
CA GLU A 340 -5.79 -16.67 6.07
C GLU A 340 -6.30 -16.48 7.51
N ARG A 341 -7.55 -16.88 7.83
CA ARG A 341 -8.01 -16.90 9.23
C ARG A 341 -7.30 -18.00 10.01
N MET A 342 -6.80 -17.72 11.22
CA MET A 342 -5.99 -18.66 12.04
C MET A 342 -6.72 -19.99 12.37
N ASP A 343 -8.03 -20.01 12.36
CA ASP A 343 -8.87 -21.19 12.54
C ASP A 343 -9.04 -22.04 11.27
N GLN A 344 -8.45 -21.63 10.14
CA GLN A 344 -8.69 -22.19 8.82
C GLN A 344 -7.44 -22.79 8.14
N ALA A 345 -6.38 -23.07 8.89
CA ALA A 345 -5.15 -23.72 8.39
C ALA A 345 -5.43 -25.04 7.61
N ASP A 346 -6.55 -25.70 7.89
CA ASP A 346 -6.98 -26.91 7.21
C ASP A 346 -7.44 -26.70 5.75
N VAL A 347 -7.79 -25.47 5.32
CA VAL A 347 -8.23 -25.20 3.95
C VAL A 347 -7.16 -25.54 2.94
N PHE A 348 -5.93 -25.07 3.16
CA PHE A 348 -4.82 -25.38 2.27
C PHE A 348 -4.56 -26.88 2.17
N ARG A 349 -4.60 -27.58 3.30
CA ARG A 349 -4.44 -29.03 3.35
C ARG A 349 -5.51 -29.76 2.54
N MET A 350 -6.77 -29.30 2.57
CA MET A 350 -7.87 -29.94 1.84
C MET A 350 -7.72 -29.82 0.33
N PHE A 351 -6.99 -28.81 -0.15
CA PHE A 351 -6.66 -28.62 -1.55
C PHE A 351 -5.19 -28.94 -1.85
N ASP A 352 -4.59 -29.90 -1.09
CA ASP A 352 -3.24 -30.43 -1.26
C ASP A 352 -2.15 -29.34 -1.30
N TYR A 353 -2.37 -28.21 -0.57
CA TYR A 353 -1.52 -27.03 -0.53
C TYR A 353 -1.28 -26.40 -1.91
N ASN A 354 -2.14 -26.67 -2.87
CA ASN A 354 -2.03 -26.19 -4.24
C ASN A 354 -2.87 -24.90 -4.42
N VAL A 355 -2.26 -23.74 -4.21
CA VAL A 355 -2.85 -22.43 -4.56
C VAL A 355 -2.49 -22.15 -6.02
N ALA A 356 -3.41 -22.40 -6.93
CA ALA A 356 -3.16 -22.25 -8.36
C ALA A 356 -3.00 -20.79 -8.78
N TYR A 357 -3.82 -19.88 -8.23
CA TYR A 357 -3.76 -18.46 -8.55
C TYR A 357 -4.31 -17.61 -7.39
N GLU A 358 -3.76 -16.40 -7.25
CA GLU A 358 -4.14 -15.46 -6.20
C GLU A 358 -4.32 -14.06 -6.76
N ILE A 359 -5.53 -13.47 -6.57
CA ILE A 359 -5.88 -12.09 -6.93
C ILE A 359 -6.19 -11.32 -5.65
N ARG A 360 -5.27 -10.47 -5.21
CA ARG A 360 -5.46 -9.58 -4.05
C ARG A 360 -6.11 -8.26 -4.47
N LEU A 361 -6.50 -7.45 -3.46
CA LEU A 361 -7.23 -6.19 -3.66
C LEU A 361 -6.45 -5.22 -4.55
N ASP A 362 -5.17 -5.04 -4.32
CA ASP A 362 -4.26 -4.18 -5.07
C ASP A 362 -4.27 -4.51 -6.57
N ARG A 363 -4.01 -5.77 -6.91
CA ARG A 363 -4.05 -6.26 -8.30
C ARG A 363 -5.43 -6.16 -8.92
N ALA A 364 -6.49 -6.40 -8.13
CA ALA A 364 -7.87 -6.28 -8.63
C ALA A 364 -8.24 -4.83 -8.95
N LEU A 365 -7.73 -3.86 -8.19
CA LEU A 365 -7.88 -2.43 -8.46
C LEU A 365 -7.08 -2.00 -9.70
N GLU A 366 -5.81 -2.40 -9.80
CA GLU A 366 -4.95 -2.14 -10.97
C GLU A 366 -5.57 -2.65 -12.28
N ALA A 367 -6.12 -3.86 -12.24
CA ALA A 367 -6.78 -4.47 -13.38
C ALA A 367 -8.18 -3.90 -13.67
N GLY A 368 -8.64 -2.92 -12.86
CA GLY A 368 -9.96 -2.31 -13.00
C GLY A 368 -11.12 -3.30 -12.84
N LEU A 369 -10.95 -4.37 -12.06
CA LEU A 369 -12.02 -5.33 -11.75
C LEU A 369 -13.00 -4.82 -10.71
N LEU A 370 -12.56 -3.87 -9.91
CA LEU A 370 -13.31 -3.22 -8.85
C LEU A 370 -13.53 -1.75 -9.20
N CYS A 371 -14.54 -1.12 -8.63
CA CYS A 371 -14.67 0.33 -8.74
C CYS A 371 -13.61 1.01 -7.86
N PRO A 372 -13.14 2.21 -8.23
CA PRO A 372 -12.24 2.98 -7.39
C PRO A 372 -12.89 3.33 -6.06
N PHE A 373 -12.07 3.54 -5.04
CA PHE A 373 -12.53 4.05 -3.76
C PHE A 373 -11.69 5.24 -3.30
N HIS A 374 -12.34 6.13 -2.55
CA HIS A 374 -11.71 7.27 -1.92
C HIS A 374 -11.79 7.08 -0.41
N TYR A 375 -10.66 6.81 0.23
CA TYR A 375 -10.56 6.60 1.66
C TYR A 375 -10.18 7.90 2.36
N PHE A 376 -10.93 8.27 3.38
CA PHE A 376 -10.70 9.43 4.22
C PHE A 376 -10.59 8.99 5.68
N GLY A 377 -9.39 9.08 6.24
CA GLY A 377 -9.16 8.92 7.67
C GLY A 377 -9.52 10.21 8.39
N VAL A 378 -10.72 10.25 8.98
CA VAL A 378 -11.24 11.42 9.68
C VAL A 378 -10.98 11.33 11.17
N THR A 379 -10.80 12.47 11.83
CA THR A 379 -10.53 12.53 13.26
C THR A 379 -11.78 12.20 14.06
N GLU A 380 -11.70 11.16 14.91
CA GLU A 380 -12.74 10.90 15.90
C GLU A 380 -12.70 11.97 17.00
N ILE A 381 -13.85 12.37 17.53
CA ILE A 381 -13.97 13.42 18.53
C ILE A 381 -13.30 13.07 19.87
N SER A 382 -13.13 14.10 20.70
CA SER A 382 -12.81 13.94 22.11
C SER A 382 -14.05 14.29 22.95
N VAL A 383 -14.42 13.42 23.89
CA VAL A 383 -15.53 13.62 24.82
C VAL A 383 -14.94 13.94 26.18
N ASP A 384 -15.38 15.04 26.80
CA ASP A 384 -14.85 15.55 28.07
C ASP A 384 -13.31 15.68 28.08
N GLY A 385 -12.72 16.10 26.95
CA GLY A 385 -11.28 16.28 26.79
C GLY A 385 -10.49 14.98 26.59
N LYS A 386 -11.13 13.82 26.60
CA LYS A 386 -10.50 12.52 26.34
C LYS A 386 -10.86 12.03 24.93
N ALA A 387 -9.85 11.70 24.13
CA ALA A 387 -10.07 11.10 22.80
C ALA A 387 -10.72 9.71 22.96
N ILE A 388 -11.63 9.38 22.03
CA ILE A 388 -12.22 8.03 21.95
C ILE A 388 -11.10 7.02 21.67
N ASP A 389 -11.09 5.93 22.44
CA ASP A 389 -10.12 4.84 22.43
C ASP A 389 -10.80 3.48 22.57
N ASP A 390 -9.99 2.41 22.69
CA ASP A 390 -10.49 1.02 22.81
C ASP A 390 -11.29 0.77 24.10
N ASP A 391 -11.06 1.60 25.17
CA ASP A 391 -11.72 1.49 26.49
C ASP A 391 -12.89 2.47 26.67
N SER A 392 -13.25 3.21 25.62
CA SER A 392 -14.30 4.22 25.70
C SER A 392 -15.65 3.60 25.99
N ASP A 393 -16.38 4.19 26.94
CA ASP A 393 -17.67 3.70 27.39
C ASP A 393 -18.79 3.92 26.36
N PHE A 394 -19.92 3.25 26.59
CA PHE A 394 -21.07 3.30 25.70
C PHE A 394 -21.66 4.71 25.53
N ASN A 395 -21.61 5.56 26.59
CA ASN A 395 -22.14 6.91 26.54
C ASN A 395 -21.28 7.80 25.63
N ALA A 396 -19.95 7.65 25.67
CA ALA A 396 -19.06 8.34 24.76
C ALA A 396 -19.31 7.90 23.31
N LEU A 397 -19.47 6.59 23.06
CA LEU A 397 -19.70 6.03 21.73
C LEU A 397 -21.06 6.39 21.13
N THR A 398 -22.06 6.74 21.94
CA THR A 398 -23.43 7.06 21.48
C THR A 398 -23.85 8.51 21.79
N GLY A 399 -22.94 9.34 22.27
CA GLY A 399 -23.20 10.74 22.64
C GLY A 399 -23.71 11.59 21.46
N ASP A 400 -24.52 12.60 21.76
CA ASP A 400 -25.11 13.47 20.72
C ASP A 400 -24.07 14.30 19.94
N GLU A 401 -22.96 14.60 20.59
CA GLU A 401 -21.83 15.28 19.96
C GLU A 401 -21.16 14.39 18.91
N ARG A 402 -20.95 13.12 19.23
CA ARG A 402 -20.41 12.15 18.27
C ARG A 402 -21.36 11.92 17.10
N VAL A 403 -22.66 11.80 17.37
CA VAL A 403 -23.68 11.66 16.30
C VAL A 403 -23.66 12.88 15.37
N ARG A 404 -23.50 14.08 15.90
CA ARG A 404 -23.38 15.32 15.11
C ARG A 404 -22.13 15.27 14.23
N ASN A 405 -20.98 14.92 14.80
CA ASN A 405 -19.74 14.79 14.04
C ASN A 405 -19.84 13.73 12.93
N ILE A 406 -20.45 12.58 13.22
CA ILE A 406 -20.67 11.52 12.21
C ILE A 406 -21.51 12.07 11.04
N ILE A 407 -22.59 12.77 11.35
CA ILE A 407 -23.46 13.35 10.33
C ILE A 407 -22.71 14.41 9.52
N GLU A 408 -22.03 15.35 10.18
CA GLU A 408 -21.25 16.40 9.53
C GLU A 408 -20.22 15.84 8.57
N LYS A 409 -19.47 14.81 8.99
CA LYS A 409 -18.48 14.14 8.14
C LYS A 409 -19.14 13.36 7.00
N ALA A 410 -20.23 12.64 7.27
CA ALA A 410 -20.94 11.86 6.25
C ALA A 410 -21.55 12.75 5.15
N GLU A 411 -22.13 13.89 5.52
CA GLU A 411 -22.64 14.89 4.56
C GLU A 411 -21.51 15.61 3.82
N TYR A 412 -20.46 15.92 4.54
CA TYR A 412 -19.30 16.61 3.99
C TYR A 412 -18.63 15.77 2.86
N TYR A 413 -18.42 14.46 3.09
CA TYR A 413 -17.87 13.51 2.11
C TYR A 413 -18.98 12.70 1.41
N ARG A 414 -20.12 13.32 1.12
CA ARG A 414 -21.23 12.63 0.45
C ARG A 414 -20.87 12.24 -0.99
N PRO A 415 -21.43 11.15 -1.53
CA PRO A 415 -21.34 10.83 -2.94
C PRO A 415 -22.01 11.92 -3.78
N HIS A 416 -21.36 12.35 -4.85
CA HIS A 416 -21.94 13.32 -5.79
C HIS A 416 -22.67 12.60 -6.93
N GLY A 417 -23.71 13.23 -7.49
CA GLY A 417 -24.47 12.69 -8.62
C GLY A 417 -25.43 11.55 -8.28
N SER A 418 -25.43 11.05 -7.06
CA SER A 418 -26.32 10.00 -6.62
C SER A 418 -26.70 10.14 -5.15
N ARG A 419 -27.86 9.58 -4.81
CA ARG A 419 -28.31 9.47 -3.42
C ARG A 419 -27.31 8.64 -2.60
N THR A 420 -27.08 9.02 -1.35
CA THR A 420 -26.29 8.22 -0.43
C THR A 420 -26.96 6.86 -0.17
N LYS A 421 -26.21 5.79 -0.38
CA LYS A 421 -26.56 4.40 -0.07
C LYS A 421 -25.46 3.85 0.82
N GLY A 422 -25.61 4.02 2.15
CA GLY A 422 -24.50 3.87 3.08
C GLY A 422 -24.58 2.60 3.94
N LEU A 423 -23.38 2.10 4.31
CA LEU A 423 -23.23 1.10 5.37
C LEU A 423 -22.44 1.71 6.53
N VAL A 424 -22.87 1.46 7.77
CA VAL A 424 -22.20 1.94 8.98
C VAL A 424 -21.77 0.75 9.83
N PHE A 425 -20.47 0.59 10.04
CA PHE A 425 -19.89 -0.49 10.84
C PHE A 425 -19.65 -0.02 12.29
N CYS A 426 -20.32 -0.61 13.24
CA CYS A 426 -20.23 -0.28 14.66
C CYS A 426 -19.48 -1.32 15.48
N SER A 427 -19.07 -0.96 16.70
CA SER A 427 -18.36 -1.83 17.64
C SER A 427 -19.29 -2.80 18.37
N THR A 428 -20.51 -2.39 18.67
CA THR A 428 -21.49 -3.22 19.41
C THR A 428 -22.87 -3.21 18.75
N LYS A 429 -23.71 -4.22 19.08
CA LYS A 429 -25.10 -4.29 18.61
C LYS A 429 -25.94 -3.13 19.14
N GLU A 430 -25.70 -2.75 20.37
CA GLU A 430 -26.45 -1.68 21.01
C GLU A 430 -26.08 -0.31 20.44
N GLU A 431 -24.80 -0.09 20.15
CA GLU A 431 -24.33 1.10 19.41
C GLU A 431 -25.06 1.25 18.06
N CYS A 432 -25.18 0.15 17.28
CA CYS A 432 -25.95 0.16 16.03
C CYS A 432 -27.38 0.67 16.22
N ARG A 433 -28.09 0.18 17.24
CA ARG A 433 -29.49 0.55 17.51
C ARG A 433 -29.62 2.01 17.90
N VAL A 434 -28.82 2.45 18.89
CA VAL A 434 -28.91 3.81 19.43
C VAL A 434 -28.49 4.85 18.39
N LEU A 435 -27.38 4.61 17.64
CA LEU A 435 -26.97 5.53 16.59
C LEU A 435 -27.99 5.62 15.44
N SER A 436 -28.57 4.48 15.03
CA SER A 436 -29.64 4.46 14.03
C SER A 436 -30.87 5.24 14.49
N GLU A 437 -31.32 5.06 15.74
CA GLU A 437 -32.45 5.82 16.31
C GLU A 437 -32.16 7.32 16.37
N LYS A 438 -30.96 7.70 16.81
CA LYS A 438 -30.56 9.11 16.89
C LYS A 438 -30.43 9.77 15.50
N MET A 439 -29.97 9.05 14.49
CA MET A 439 -29.95 9.56 13.11
C MET A 439 -31.35 9.67 12.53
N ASN A 440 -32.26 8.70 12.81
CA ASN A 440 -33.65 8.78 12.40
C ASN A 440 -34.37 10.00 13.03
N SER A 441 -34.09 10.32 14.31
CA SER A 441 -34.62 11.51 14.96
C SER A 441 -34.15 12.83 14.33
N ARG A 442 -33.09 12.80 13.52
CA ARG A 442 -32.53 13.94 12.79
C ARG A 442 -32.89 13.96 11.28
N GLY A 443 -33.84 13.09 10.88
CA GLY A 443 -34.42 13.09 9.54
C GLY A 443 -33.79 12.11 8.55
N TYR A 444 -32.80 11.31 8.96
CA TYR A 444 -32.25 10.23 8.13
C TYR A 444 -33.17 9.00 8.17
N ARG A 445 -33.09 8.15 7.15
CA ARG A 445 -33.84 6.90 7.05
C ARG A 445 -32.88 5.75 7.25
N THR A 446 -32.84 5.21 8.45
CA THR A 446 -31.84 4.20 8.83
C THR A 446 -32.46 3.00 9.52
N VAL A 447 -31.75 1.88 9.49
CA VAL A 447 -32.12 0.65 10.21
C VAL A 447 -30.85 0.01 10.79
N ALA A 448 -30.97 -0.51 12.01
CA ALA A 448 -29.92 -1.35 12.61
C ALA A 448 -30.20 -2.81 12.33
N LEU A 449 -29.20 -3.55 11.87
CA LEU A 449 -29.23 -4.99 11.64
C LEU A 449 -28.15 -5.69 12.45
N THR A 450 -28.53 -6.77 13.10
CA THR A 450 -27.64 -7.61 13.91
C THR A 450 -27.68 -9.07 13.46
N GLY A 451 -26.78 -9.91 13.95
CA GLY A 451 -26.79 -11.35 13.66
C GLY A 451 -28.07 -12.08 14.07
N GLU A 452 -28.89 -11.47 14.93
CA GLU A 452 -30.16 -12.05 15.47
C GLU A 452 -31.35 -11.75 14.54
N ASP A 453 -31.22 -10.81 13.59
CA ASP A 453 -32.34 -10.45 12.73
C ASP A 453 -32.61 -11.52 11.66
N PRO A 454 -33.89 -11.82 11.40
CA PRO A 454 -34.31 -12.79 10.39
C PRO A 454 -33.81 -12.39 8.98
N ILE A 455 -33.62 -13.40 8.13
CA ILE A 455 -33.16 -13.20 6.74
C ILE A 455 -34.08 -12.25 5.99
N GLY A 456 -35.40 -12.41 6.09
CA GLY A 456 -36.36 -11.55 5.41
C GLY A 456 -36.28 -10.06 5.79
N ARG A 457 -35.92 -9.73 7.06
CA ARG A 457 -35.69 -8.35 7.49
C ARG A 457 -34.43 -7.78 6.86
N ARG A 458 -33.38 -8.58 6.69
CA ARG A 458 -32.13 -8.16 6.03
C ARG A 458 -32.35 -7.91 4.54
N GLU A 459 -33.09 -8.79 3.87
CA GLU A 459 -33.44 -8.65 2.45
C GLU A 459 -34.31 -7.42 2.20
N ASP A 460 -35.30 -7.15 3.07
CA ASP A 460 -36.10 -5.95 3.01
C ASP A 460 -35.26 -4.68 3.17
N ALA A 461 -34.36 -4.63 4.15
CA ALA A 461 -33.47 -3.49 4.35
C ALA A 461 -32.57 -3.24 3.11
N ILE A 462 -32.04 -4.31 2.50
CA ILE A 462 -31.23 -4.22 1.29
C ILE A 462 -32.07 -3.69 0.12
N ARG A 463 -33.29 -4.20 -0.05
CA ARG A 463 -34.21 -3.74 -1.10
C ARG A 463 -34.49 -2.24 -0.96
N ARG A 464 -34.75 -1.77 0.26
CA ARG A 464 -35.03 -0.37 0.57
C ARG A 464 -33.78 0.52 0.39
N LEU A 465 -32.56 0.02 0.68
CA LEU A 465 -31.32 0.77 0.43
C LEU A 465 -31.06 0.91 -1.08
N ARG A 466 -31.38 -0.12 -1.87
CA ARG A 466 -31.21 -0.11 -3.33
C ARG A 466 -32.18 0.81 -4.04
N ALA A 467 -33.43 0.90 -3.55
CA ALA A 467 -34.48 1.71 -4.19
C ALA A 467 -34.08 3.19 -4.26
N ASP A 468 -34.46 3.88 -5.31
CA ASP A 468 -34.16 5.31 -5.52
C ASP A 468 -35.37 6.19 -5.14
N ASP A 469 -36.55 5.61 -5.01
CA ASP A 469 -37.79 6.26 -4.60
C ASP A 469 -38.63 5.39 -3.66
N GLY A 470 -39.66 5.96 -3.10
CA GLY A 470 -40.63 5.27 -2.22
C GLY A 470 -40.09 5.03 -0.80
N ASP A 471 -40.24 3.81 -0.30
CA ASP A 471 -39.74 3.42 1.04
C ASP A 471 -38.24 3.08 0.98
N ILE A 472 -37.41 4.11 1.07
CA ILE A 472 -35.94 4.07 0.91
C ILE A 472 -35.21 4.17 2.25
N LEU A 473 -33.97 3.66 2.29
CA LEU A 473 -33.02 3.84 3.39
C LEU A 473 -31.79 4.60 2.90
N ASP A 474 -31.24 5.46 3.75
CA ASP A 474 -29.99 6.17 3.51
C ASP A 474 -28.81 5.36 4.08
N TYR A 475 -28.97 4.74 5.27
CA TYR A 475 -27.94 3.91 5.89
C TYR A 475 -28.49 2.65 6.55
N ILE A 476 -27.67 1.60 6.52
CA ILE A 476 -27.84 0.40 7.33
C ILE A 476 -26.71 0.33 8.34
N PHE A 477 -27.01 0.35 9.65
CA PHE A 477 -26.08 0.15 10.74
C PHE A 477 -25.92 -1.34 10.99
N ILE A 478 -24.66 -1.83 11.07
CA ILE A 478 -24.35 -3.25 11.11
C ILE A 478 -23.27 -3.60 12.12
N ARG A 479 -23.52 -4.74 12.79
CA ARG A 479 -22.53 -5.44 13.60
C ARG A 479 -22.56 -6.92 13.24
N ASP A 480 -21.47 -7.46 12.67
CA ASP A 480 -21.23 -8.86 12.33
C ASP A 480 -22.28 -9.55 11.41
N VAL A 481 -23.22 -8.79 10.82
CA VAL A 481 -24.32 -9.32 10.00
C VAL A 481 -23.92 -9.63 8.58
N PHE A 482 -23.03 -8.79 8.02
CA PHE A 482 -22.63 -8.84 6.61
C PHE A 482 -21.19 -9.33 6.44
N ASN A 483 -20.67 -10.14 7.38
CA ASN A 483 -19.34 -10.70 7.25
C ASN A 483 -19.24 -11.64 6.04
N GLU A 484 -20.37 -12.22 5.58
CA GLU A 484 -20.39 -13.18 4.45
C GLU A 484 -21.71 -13.12 3.66
N GLY A 485 -21.64 -13.28 2.35
CA GLY A 485 -22.75 -13.61 1.46
C GLY A 485 -23.72 -12.52 1.04
N ILE A 486 -23.62 -11.30 1.55
CA ILE A 486 -24.45 -10.17 1.10
C ILE A 486 -23.64 -9.21 0.27
N ASP A 487 -24.14 -8.93 -0.90
CA ASP A 487 -23.55 -8.11 -1.92
C ASP A 487 -24.51 -6.99 -2.30
N ILE A 488 -24.06 -5.76 -2.11
CA ILE A 488 -24.84 -4.56 -2.44
C ILE A 488 -23.95 -3.67 -3.31
N PRO A 489 -23.90 -3.93 -4.63
CA PRO A 489 -23.07 -3.16 -5.55
C PRO A 489 -23.40 -1.66 -5.55
N GLU A 490 -24.61 -1.29 -5.17
CA GLU A 490 -25.12 0.09 -5.19
C GLU A 490 -24.62 0.92 -4.00
N VAL A 491 -23.94 0.31 -3.01
CA VAL A 491 -23.32 1.07 -1.89
C VAL A 491 -22.26 2.01 -2.43
N ASN A 492 -22.35 3.28 -2.04
CA ASN A 492 -21.46 4.35 -2.46
C ASN A 492 -20.79 5.09 -1.28
N GLN A 493 -21.20 4.80 -0.02
CA GLN A 493 -20.53 5.32 1.17
C GLN A 493 -20.43 4.26 2.27
N ILE A 494 -19.27 4.18 2.92
CA ILE A 494 -19.03 3.33 4.10
C ILE A 494 -18.52 4.21 5.24
N LEU A 495 -19.15 4.09 6.42
CA LEU A 495 -18.70 4.72 7.66
C LEU A 495 -18.15 3.63 8.59
N MET A 496 -16.89 3.76 9.00
CA MET A 496 -16.24 2.84 9.93
C MET A 496 -16.11 3.52 11.29
N LEU A 497 -17.03 3.16 12.21
CA LEU A 497 -17.08 3.70 13.58
C LEU A 497 -16.41 2.79 14.60
N ARG A 498 -15.75 1.74 14.14
CA ARG A 498 -15.04 0.77 14.98
C ARG A 498 -13.56 0.70 14.61
N PRO A 499 -12.66 0.45 15.59
CA PRO A 499 -11.25 0.28 15.29
C PRO A 499 -11.01 -0.89 14.34
N THR A 500 -10.07 -0.72 13.42
CA THR A 500 -9.63 -1.77 12.51
C THR A 500 -8.81 -2.80 13.28
N GLN A 501 -9.40 -3.96 13.58
CA GLN A 501 -8.74 -5.03 14.32
C GLN A 501 -7.91 -5.96 13.43
N SER A 502 -8.18 -5.97 12.13
CA SER A 502 -7.52 -6.85 11.16
C SER A 502 -7.62 -6.26 9.75
N ALA A 503 -6.51 -6.23 9.04
CA ALA A 503 -6.46 -5.84 7.64
C ALA A 503 -7.43 -6.66 6.76
N ILE A 504 -7.58 -7.95 7.08
CA ILE A 504 -8.48 -8.86 6.36
C ILE A 504 -9.95 -8.42 6.51
N VAL A 505 -10.38 -8.15 7.74
CA VAL A 505 -11.75 -7.70 8.02
C VAL A 505 -12.03 -6.35 7.37
N PHE A 506 -11.06 -5.44 7.42
CA PHE A 506 -11.13 -4.14 6.77
C PHE A 506 -11.37 -4.28 5.25
N VAL A 507 -10.52 -5.07 4.56
CA VAL A 507 -10.65 -5.32 3.12
C VAL A 507 -11.96 -6.01 2.76
N GLN A 508 -12.46 -6.93 3.61
CA GLN A 508 -13.78 -7.56 3.42
C GLN A 508 -14.93 -6.56 3.53
N GLN A 509 -14.82 -5.59 4.43
CA GLN A 509 -15.83 -4.53 4.59
C GLN A 509 -15.82 -3.58 3.39
N LEU A 510 -14.64 -3.16 2.93
CA LEU A 510 -14.51 -2.38 1.70
C LEU A 510 -15.08 -3.11 0.49
N GLY A 511 -14.78 -4.40 0.35
CA GLY A 511 -15.21 -5.23 -0.78
C GLY A 511 -16.72 -5.29 -1.01
N ARG A 512 -17.53 -4.88 -0.02
CA ARG A 512 -18.99 -4.81 -0.16
C ARG A 512 -19.46 -3.73 -1.12
N GLY A 513 -18.77 -2.60 -1.17
CA GLY A 513 -19.08 -1.49 -2.05
C GLY A 513 -18.21 -1.41 -3.29
N LEU A 514 -17.14 -2.24 -3.39
CA LEU A 514 -16.16 -2.12 -4.48
C LEU A 514 -16.59 -2.77 -5.80
N ARG A 515 -17.75 -3.41 -5.88
CA ARG A 515 -18.22 -3.98 -7.14
C ARG A 515 -18.57 -2.91 -8.15
N ARG A 516 -18.19 -3.13 -9.39
CA ARG A 516 -18.65 -2.32 -10.52
C ARG A 516 -20.15 -2.51 -10.74
N THR A 517 -20.80 -1.43 -11.14
CA THR A 517 -22.18 -1.39 -11.63
C THR A 517 -22.17 -1.03 -13.12
N ASP A 518 -23.35 -0.90 -13.73
CA ASP A 518 -23.47 -0.37 -15.09
C ASP A 518 -23.09 1.12 -15.20
N ASP A 519 -22.95 1.79 -14.03
CA ASP A 519 -22.42 3.16 -13.95
C ASP A 519 -20.88 3.14 -14.00
N PRO A 520 -20.29 3.66 -15.10
CA PRO A 520 -18.84 3.67 -15.27
C PRO A 520 -18.13 4.62 -14.29
N ASP A 521 -18.84 5.61 -13.76
CA ASP A 521 -18.31 6.67 -12.88
C ASP A 521 -18.52 6.33 -11.39
N LYS A 522 -19.04 5.12 -11.09
CA LYS A 522 -19.20 4.68 -9.71
C LYS A 522 -17.87 4.65 -8.98
N SER A 523 -17.81 5.35 -7.85
CA SER A 523 -16.77 5.24 -6.82
C SER A 523 -17.37 4.94 -5.45
N LEU A 524 -16.55 4.46 -4.53
CA LEU A 524 -16.92 4.21 -3.14
C LEU A 524 -16.20 5.19 -2.22
N ILE A 525 -16.94 5.92 -1.40
CA ILE A 525 -16.38 6.78 -0.37
C ILE A 525 -16.31 6.00 0.94
N VAL A 526 -15.15 6.00 1.59
CA VAL A 526 -14.92 5.32 2.86
C VAL A 526 -14.45 6.34 3.88
N LEU A 527 -15.22 6.52 4.95
CA LEU A 527 -14.87 7.36 6.09
C LEU A 527 -14.50 6.47 7.26
N ASP A 528 -13.27 6.58 7.71
CA ASP A 528 -12.77 5.85 8.88
C ASP A 528 -12.51 6.81 10.03
N PHE A 529 -13.26 6.66 11.12
CA PHE A 529 -13.20 7.53 12.29
C PHE A 529 -12.07 7.09 13.22
N ILE A 530 -10.94 7.81 13.14
CA ILE A 530 -9.69 7.43 13.78
C ILE A 530 -9.58 8.06 15.17
N GLY A 531 -9.86 7.24 16.18
CA GLY A 531 -9.64 7.55 17.59
C GLY A 531 -8.19 7.26 18.01
N ASN A 532 -7.97 7.16 19.32
CA ASN A 532 -6.67 6.79 19.90
C ASN A 532 -6.58 5.27 20.10
N TYR A 533 -6.80 4.50 19.04
CA TYR A 533 -6.86 3.04 19.08
C TYR A 533 -5.47 2.40 19.03
N GLU A 534 -5.28 1.27 19.75
CA GLU A 534 -4.01 0.53 19.76
C GLU A 534 -3.60 -0.05 18.40
N ASN A 535 -4.57 -0.31 17.53
CA ASN A 535 -4.34 -0.99 16.25
C ASN A 535 -4.39 -0.05 15.02
N ASN A 536 -4.25 1.26 15.20
CA ASN A 536 -4.26 2.21 14.08
C ASN A 536 -3.22 1.92 13.00
N PHE A 537 -2.09 1.28 13.34
CA PHE A 537 -1.07 0.84 12.39
C PHE A 537 -1.59 -0.20 11.37
N MET A 538 -2.70 -0.88 11.67
CA MET A 538 -3.33 -1.84 10.75
C MET A 538 -3.99 -1.17 9.54
N ILE A 539 -4.32 0.12 9.63
CA ILE A 539 -4.93 0.87 8.53
C ILE A 539 -3.97 0.96 7.33
N PRO A 540 -2.76 1.50 7.46
CA PRO A 540 -1.81 1.50 6.35
C PRO A 540 -1.42 0.08 5.88
N VAL A 541 -1.34 -0.92 6.76
CA VAL A 541 -1.13 -2.32 6.37
C VAL A 541 -2.26 -2.83 5.46
N ALA A 542 -3.51 -2.50 5.81
CA ALA A 542 -4.68 -2.93 5.05
C ALA A 542 -4.80 -2.23 3.69
N LEU A 543 -4.50 -0.93 3.64
CA LEU A 543 -4.61 -0.11 2.44
C LEU A 543 -3.45 -0.36 1.46
N SER A 544 -2.22 -0.46 1.94
CA SER A 544 -1.04 -0.72 1.10
C SER A 544 -0.91 -2.19 0.67
N GLY A 545 -1.54 -3.12 1.40
CA GLY A 545 -1.31 -4.55 1.26
C GLY A 545 0.06 -5.02 1.79
N ASP A 546 0.87 -4.10 2.33
CA ASP A 546 2.20 -4.42 2.87
C ASP A 546 2.09 -5.08 4.25
N ARG A 547 2.38 -6.37 4.29
CA ARG A 547 2.42 -7.19 5.50
C ARG A 547 3.84 -7.50 5.96
N SER A 548 4.83 -6.83 5.39
CA SER A 548 6.25 -7.10 5.69
C SER A 548 6.62 -6.80 7.14
N HIS A 549 5.78 -6.07 7.88
CA HIS A 549 6.06 -5.49 9.20
C HIS A 549 7.19 -4.45 9.19
N ASP A 550 7.50 -3.89 8.01
CA ASP A 550 8.45 -2.80 7.86
C ASP A 550 7.78 -1.46 8.20
N LYS A 551 8.17 -0.89 9.35
CA LYS A 551 7.65 0.42 9.78
C LYS A 551 7.93 1.54 8.77
N ASP A 552 9.05 1.47 8.07
CA ASP A 552 9.44 2.50 7.10
C ASP A 552 8.59 2.45 5.84
N GLY A 553 8.22 1.24 5.40
CA GLY A 553 7.23 1.03 4.34
C GLY A 553 5.89 1.68 4.70
N LEU A 554 5.41 1.43 5.93
CA LEU A 554 4.15 1.99 6.42
C LEU A 554 4.19 3.53 6.55
N ARG A 555 5.31 4.10 7.07
CA ARG A 555 5.47 5.57 7.16
C ARG A 555 5.49 6.22 5.76
N ARG A 556 6.23 5.62 4.81
CA ARG A 556 6.26 6.11 3.41
C ARG A 556 4.88 6.06 2.79
N PHE A 557 4.13 4.98 2.97
CA PHE A 557 2.74 4.90 2.50
C PHE A 557 1.88 6.01 3.09
N MET A 558 1.96 6.28 4.40
CA MET A 558 1.20 7.36 5.06
C MET A 558 1.50 8.75 4.49
N ILE A 559 2.62 8.93 3.84
CA ILE A 559 3.06 10.21 3.29
C ILE A 559 2.74 10.30 1.81
N SER A 560 3.11 9.27 1.03
CA SER A 560 2.82 9.23 -0.41
C SER A 560 1.34 9.02 -0.69
N SER A 561 0.61 8.38 0.23
CA SER A 561 -0.81 8.03 0.10
C SER A 561 -1.15 7.39 -1.25
N HIS A 562 -0.20 6.61 -1.79
CA HIS A 562 -0.32 6.03 -3.13
C HIS A 562 -1.09 4.71 -3.10
N LEU A 563 -2.21 4.66 -3.84
CA LEU A 563 -2.95 3.43 -4.11
C LEU A 563 -2.93 3.10 -5.60
N PRO A 564 -3.06 1.80 -5.98
CA PRO A 564 -3.23 1.42 -7.37
C PRO A 564 -4.52 1.98 -8.00
N GLY A 565 -4.50 2.18 -9.31
CA GLY A 565 -5.65 2.66 -10.08
C GLY A 565 -6.06 4.10 -9.72
N SER A 566 -7.34 4.42 -9.87
CA SER A 566 -7.95 5.73 -9.57
C SER A 566 -8.33 5.89 -8.09
N SER A 567 -8.00 4.92 -7.23
CA SER A 567 -8.27 5.04 -5.79
C SER A 567 -7.34 6.04 -5.12
N THR A 568 -7.85 6.75 -4.08
CA THR A 568 -7.10 7.75 -3.34
C THR A 568 -7.21 7.54 -1.83
N VAL A 569 -6.23 8.04 -1.09
CA VAL A 569 -6.20 8.03 0.37
C VAL A 569 -5.91 9.44 0.87
N GLY A 570 -6.80 9.95 1.71
CA GLY A 570 -6.62 11.20 2.44
C GLY A 570 -6.69 10.97 3.95
N PHE A 571 -5.97 11.77 4.72
CA PHE A 571 -6.04 11.74 6.18
C PHE A 571 -6.15 13.16 6.72
N GLU A 572 -7.08 13.40 7.63
CA GLU A 572 -7.06 14.61 8.44
C GLU A 572 -5.78 14.65 9.28
N ARG A 573 -5.25 15.85 9.55
CA ARG A 573 -3.95 16.05 10.21
C ARG A 573 -3.85 15.25 11.52
N ILE A 574 -4.82 15.39 12.42
CA ILE A 574 -4.81 14.71 13.73
C ILE A 574 -4.93 13.18 13.55
N ALA A 575 -5.76 12.70 12.62
CA ALA A 575 -5.88 11.28 12.32
C ALA A 575 -4.55 10.70 11.81
N LYS A 576 -3.87 11.41 10.92
CA LYS A 576 -2.54 11.05 10.42
C LYS A 576 -1.50 10.98 11.52
N GLU A 577 -1.47 11.99 12.42
CA GLU A 577 -0.57 12.03 13.59
C GLU A 577 -0.83 10.84 14.54
N ARG A 578 -2.09 10.49 14.81
CA ARG A 578 -2.45 9.32 15.63
C ARG A 578 -1.93 8.01 15.03
N ILE A 579 -2.06 7.82 13.72
CA ILE A 579 -1.56 6.62 13.03
C ILE A 579 -0.03 6.57 13.06
N LEU A 580 0.66 7.66 12.74
CA LEU A 580 2.13 7.73 12.75
C LEU A 580 2.69 7.48 14.16
N SER A 581 2.12 8.12 15.19
CA SER A 581 2.48 7.88 16.59
C SER A 581 2.25 6.42 16.99
N ASN A 582 1.19 5.79 16.52
CA ASN A 582 0.92 4.38 16.76
C ASN A 582 1.96 3.47 16.08
N ILE A 583 2.34 3.74 14.81
CA ILE A 583 3.41 3.02 14.10
C ILE A 583 4.73 3.11 14.88
N ASP A 584 5.03 4.28 15.44
CA ASP A 584 6.27 4.49 16.22
C ASP A 584 6.28 3.70 17.52
N ARG A 585 5.19 3.70 18.26
CA ARG A 585 5.04 3.02 19.57
C ARG A 585 4.88 1.51 19.44
N VAL A 586 4.20 1.02 18.39
CA VAL A 586 3.93 -0.41 18.24
C VAL A 586 5.23 -1.18 17.97
N ASN A 587 5.40 -2.30 18.67
CA ASN A 587 6.49 -3.21 18.38
C ASN A 587 6.04 -4.27 17.36
N LEU A 588 6.23 -4.00 16.08
CA LEU A 588 5.88 -4.92 14.98
C LEU A 588 6.74 -6.19 14.96
N SER A 589 7.90 -6.18 15.65
CA SER A 589 8.73 -7.36 15.83
C SER A 589 8.36 -8.19 17.07
N LYS A 590 7.20 -7.97 17.70
CA LYS A 590 6.72 -8.85 18.77
C LYS A 590 6.59 -10.29 18.26
N LEU A 591 7.15 -11.23 19.01
CA LEU A 591 7.14 -12.66 18.63
C LEU A 591 5.74 -13.17 18.25
N ALA A 592 4.70 -12.71 18.93
CA ALA A 592 3.33 -13.14 18.67
C ALA A 592 2.87 -12.80 17.24
N LEU A 593 3.19 -11.59 16.75
CA LEU A 593 2.86 -11.15 15.39
C LEU A 593 3.67 -11.94 14.35
N LEU A 594 5.01 -11.98 14.51
CA LEU A 594 5.88 -12.71 13.59
C LEU A 594 5.52 -14.20 13.52
N LYS A 595 5.20 -14.80 14.68
CA LYS A 595 4.76 -16.18 14.77
C LYS A 595 3.40 -16.40 14.09
N GLY A 596 2.49 -15.44 14.19
CA GLY A 596 1.20 -15.49 13.50
C GLY A 596 1.39 -15.62 11.98
N GLU A 597 2.14 -14.71 11.36
CA GLU A 597 2.43 -14.71 9.93
C GLU A 597 3.22 -15.95 9.49
N TYR A 598 4.22 -16.36 10.28
CA TYR A 598 4.99 -17.59 10.03
C TYR A 598 4.07 -18.83 10.03
N ASN A 599 3.16 -18.94 10.99
CA ASN A 599 2.24 -20.07 11.08
C ASN A 599 1.25 -20.09 9.91
N LEU A 600 0.79 -18.93 9.45
CA LEU A 600 -0.03 -18.81 8.24
C LEU A 600 0.72 -19.31 7.00
N MET A 601 1.97 -18.91 6.83
CA MET A 601 2.81 -19.38 5.73
C MET A 601 3.07 -20.89 5.83
N ARG A 602 3.37 -21.40 7.02
CA ARG A 602 3.53 -22.84 7.28
C ARG A 602 2.27 -23.62 6.92
N ALA A 603 1.10 -23.11 7.31
CA ALA A 603 -0.18 -23.74 6.97
C ALA A 603 -0.41 -23.75 5.45
N ARG A 604 -0.02 -22.68 4.75
CA ARG A 604 -0.12 -22.56 3.29
C ARG A 604 0.80 -23.54 2.55
N LEU A 605 2.03 -23.75 3.05
CA LEU A 605 3.03 -24.61 2.43
C LEU A 605 2.94 -26.08 2.86
N GLY A 606 2.31 -26.38 4.00
CA GLY A 606 2.29 -27.70 4.60
C GLY A 606 3.64 -28.18 5.16
N ARG A 607 4.63 -27.29 5.19
CA ARG A 607 5.99 -27.51 5.71
C ARG A 607 6.52 -26.26 6.40
N PRO A 608 7.60 -26.37 7.20
CA PRO A 608 8.27 -25.18 7.72
C PRO A 608 8.73 -24.25 6.59
N PRO A 609 8.36 -22.95 6.61
CA PRO A 609 8.82 -21.98 5.62
C PRO A 609 10.33 -21.77 5.65
N SER A 610 10.95 -21.60 4.50
CA SER A 610 12.31 -21.09 4.32
C SER A 610 12.31 -19.55 4.28
N LEU A 611 13.50 -18.92 4.30
CA LEU A 611 13.62 -17.46 4.14
C LEU A 611 13.14 -17.02 2.74
N CYS A 612 13.43 -17.82 1.72
CA CYS A 612 12.95 -17.54 0.36
C CYS A 612 11.42 -17.66 0.25
N ASP A 613 10.80 -18.65 0.93
CA ASP A 613 9.33 -18.75 0.97
C ASP A 613 8.71 -17.50 1.62
N LEU A 614 9.31 -16.97 2.69
CA LEU A 614 8.86 -15.75 3.34
C LEU A 614 8.97 -14.53 2.41
N LEU A 615 10.09 -14.43 1.67
CA LEU A 615 10.33 -13.37 0.71
C LEU A 615 9.34 -13.41 -0.46
N GLU A 616 9.10 -14.58 -1.04
CA GLU A 616 8.16 -14.77 -2.14
C GLU A 616 6.71 -14.58 -1.71
N GLY A 617 6.37 -15.02 -0.51
CA GLY A 617 5.03 -14.88 0.04
C GLY A 617 4.65 -13.46 0.45
N GLY A 618 5.63 -12.57 0.66
CA GLY A 618 5.44 -11.15 0.97
C GLY A 618 4.72 -10.85 2.30
N SER A 619 4.43 -11.87 3.11
CA SER A 619 3.68 -11.71 4.36
C SER A 619 4.56 -11.45 5.58
N LEU A 620 5.83 -11.79 5.50
CA LEU A 620 6.80 -11.59 6.56
C LEU A 620 8.19 -11.37 5.93
N ASP A 621 8.77 -10.20 6.16
CA ASP A 621 10.11 -9.91 5.62
C ASP A 621 11.18 -10.77 6.32
N PRO A 622 11.98 -11.55 5.56
CA PRO A 622 13.07 -12.34 6.12
C PRO A 622 14.05 -11.53 6.97
N ARG A 623 14.28 -10.24 6.60
CA ARG A 623 15.17 -9.32 7.33
C ARG A 623 14.68 -9.06 8.76
N VAL A 624 13.36 -8.93 8.95
CA VAL A 624 12.75 -8.76 10.28
C VAL A 624 12.92 -10.01 11.13
N VAL A 625 12.75 -11.20 10.53
CA VAL A 625 12.97 -12.49 11.21
C VAL A 625 14.42 -12.62 11.67
N ILE A 626 15.39 -12.35 10.79
CA ILE A 626 16.83 -12.40 11.11
C ILE A 626 17.21 -11.31 12.13
N GLY A 627 16.69 -10.11 12.00
CA GLY A 627 16.88 -9.04 12.98
C GLY A 627 16.44 -9.46 14.39
N TYR A 628 15.28 -10.13 14.49
CA TYR A 628 14.71 -10.59 15.76
C TYR A 628 15.42 -11.81 16.35
N ALA A 629 15.69 -12.84 15.56
CA ALA A 629 16.13 -14.14 16.03
C ALA A 629 17.59 -14.47 15.66
N LYS A 630 18.25 -13.65 14.86
CA LYS A 630 19.60 -13.80 14.31
C LYS A 630 19.72 -14.84 13.19
N ASN A 631 19.01 -15.96 13.27
CA ASN A 631 18.88 -16.94 12.19
C ASN A 631 17.49 -17.59 12.21
N LEU A 632 17.10 -18.25 11.12
CA LEU A 632 15.79 -18.89 10.98
C LEU A 632 15.63 -20.09 11.95
N ASN A 633 16.69 -20.82 12.26
CA ASN A 633 16.63 -21.94 13.19
C ASN A 633 16.26 -21.50 14.60
N ARG A 634 16.88 -20.43 15.13
CA ARG A 634 16.49 -19.79 16.39
C ARG A 634 15.05 -19.29 16.38
N PHE A 635 14.59 -18.76 15.22
CA PHE A 635 13.20 -18.34 15.10
C PHE A 635 12.24 -19.53 15.18
N ARG A 636 12.54 -20.64 14.51
CA ARG A 636 11.75 -21.89 14.55
C ARG A 636 11.65 -22.44 15.97
N ILE A 637 12.72 -22.43 16.75
CA ILE A 637 12.71 -22.80 18.17
C ILE A 637 11.68 -21.95 18.94
N LYS A 638 11.74 -20.61 18.77
CA LYS A 638 10.78 -19.70 19.42
C LYS A 638 9.36 -19.88 18.93
N ALA A 639 9.17 -20.25 17.66
CA ALA A 639 7.88 -20.55 17.07
C ALA A 639 7.33 -21.92 17.46
N LYS A 640 8.12 -22.77 18.12
CA LYS A 640 7.84 -24.17 18.47
C LYS A 640 7.60 -25.02 17.22
N ASP A 641 8.43 -24.84 16.21
CA ASP A 641 8.45 -25.62 14.96
C ASP A 641 9.68 -26.52 14.87
N GLY A 642 9.71 -27.38 13.83
CA GLY A 642 10.87 -28.22 13.54
C GLY A 642 12.15 -27.41 13.36
N HIS A 643 13.19 -27.73 14.12
CA HIS A 643 14.48 -27.07 14.15
C HIS A 643 15.63 -28.08 14.13
N LEU A 644 16.83 -27.59 13.87
CA LEU A 644 18.05 -28.35 13.92
C LEU A 644 18.72 -28.20 15.29
N ASP A 645 19.28 -29.28 15.82
CA ASP A 645 20.12 -29.24 17.02
C ASP A 645 21.53 -28.81 16.62
N LEU A 646 21.89 -27.58 16.92
CA LEU A 646 23.17 -26.98 16.58
C LEU A 646 24.02 -26.80 17.82
N SER A 647 25.31 -27.01 17.71
CA SER A 647 26.28 -26.57 18.71
C SER A 647 26.28 -25.03 18.78
N THR A 648 26.82 -24.46 19.88
CA THR A 648 26.95 -23.03 20.05
C THR A 648 27.74 -22.37 18.91
N GLU A 649 28.83 -23.01 18.45
CA GLU A 649 29.67 -22.51 17.38
C GLU A 649 28.95 -22.55 16.02
N GLU A 650 28.20 -23.61 15.72
CA GLU A 650 27.41 -23.74 14.48
C GLU A 650 26.27 -22.74 14.44
N ASP A 651 25.60 -22.55 15.56
CA ASP A 651 24.49 -21.57 15.65
C ASP A 651 25.01 -20.13 15.57
N ASP A 652 26.17 -19.82 16.11
CA ASP A 652 26.81 -18.50 16.01
C ASP A 652 27.27 -18.24 14.56
N LEU A 653 27.91 -19.23 13.90
CA LEU A 653 28.29 -19.10 12.49
C LEU A 653 27.10 -19.00 11.56
N LEU A 654 26.03 -19.78 11.78
CA LEU A 654 24.79 -19.65 11.02
C LEU A 654 24.15 -18.26 11.20
N SER A 655 24.24 -17.68 12.41
CA SER A 655 23.76 -16.32 12.67
C SER A 655 24.57 -15.28 11.92
N PHE A 656 25.90 -15.45 11.85
CA PHE A 656 26.78 -14.59 11.06
C PHE A 656 26.44 -14.65 9.56
N VAL A 657 26.34 -15.84 8.97
CA VAL A 657 25.94 -16.02 7.56
C VAL A 657 24.55 -15.45 7.30
N SER A 658 23.59 -15.68 8.21
CA SER A 658 22.23 -15.16 8.10
C SER A 658 22.18 -13.63 8.14
N SER A 659 23.16 -12.95 8.74
CA SER A 659 23.21 -11.49 8.77
C SER A 659 23.29 -10.86 7.37
N PHE A 660 23.85 -11.58 6.39
CA PHE A 660 23.94 -11.15 5.00
C PHE A 660 22.59 -11.19 4.25
N VAL A 661 21.54 -11.79 4.84
CA VAL A 661 20.15 -11.72 4.31
C VAL A 661 19.64 -10.29 4.17
N GLN A 662 20.25 -9.31 4.86
CA GLN A 662 19.97 -7.88 4.61
C GLN A 662 20.15 -7.49 3.15
N GLY A 663 20.98 -8.22 2.38
CA GLY A 663 21.11 -8.10 0.93
C GLY A 663 21.63 -6.75 0.44
N LYS A 664 22.30 -5.97 1.29
CA LYS A 664 22.81 -4.62 0.94
C LYS A 664 24.08 -4.69 0.09
N ARG A 665 24.80 -5.79 0.12
CA ARG A 665 26.03 -6.03 -0.64
C ARG A 665 26.09 -7.48 -1.15
N PRO A 666 26.33 -7.73 -2.45
CA PRO A 666 26.29 -9.08 -3.02
C PRO A 666 27.62 -9.84 -2.91
N GLN A 667 28.76 -9.19 -2.63
CA GLN A 667 30.10 -9.78 -2.74
C GLN A 667 30.28 -10.97 -1.78
N GLU A 668 30.01 -10.80 -0.49
CA GLU A 668 30.09 -11.88 0.50
C GLU A 668 29.17 -13.05 0.14
N LEU A 669 27.95 -12.75 -0.32
CA LEU A 669 26.97 -13.76 -0.73
C LEU A 669 27.44 -14.55 -1.96
N ARG A 670 28.13 -13.90 -2.92
CA ARG A 670 28.72 -14.58 -4.08
C ARG A 670 29.86 -15.51 -3.70
N ILE A 671 30.71 -15.08 -2.76
CA ILE A 671 31.81 -15.92 -2.24
C ILE A 671 31.21 -17.13 -1.51
N LEU A 672 30.25 -16.91 -0.61
CA LEU A 672 29.55 -17.98 0.09
C LEU A 672 28.87 -18.95 -0.88
N LYS A 673 28.23 -18.46 -1.93
CA LYS A 673 27.62 -19.30 -2.96
C LYS A 673 28.66 -20.15 -3.68
N GLY A 674 29.79 -19.55 -4.07
CA GLY A 674 30.90 -20.30 -4.68
C GLY A 674 31.44 -21.39 -3.76
N MET A 675 31.61 -21.13 -2.45
CA MET A 675 32.03 -22.11 -1.46
C MET A 675 31.05 -23.28 -1.33
N ILE A 676 29.75 -23.00 -1.39
CA ILE A 676 28.67 -24.01 -1.36
C ILE A 676 28.70 -24.88 -2.63
N ASP A 677 28.84 -24.24 -3.80
CA ASP A 677 28.70 -24.89 -5.11
C ASP A 677 29.96 -25.71 -5.48
N THR A 678 31.16 -25.17 -5.23
CA THR A 678 32.45 -25.75 -5.72
C THR A 678 33.43 -26.13 -4.62
N GLY A 679 33.23 -25.66 -3.39
CA GLY A 679 34.15 -25.87 -2.27
C GLY A 679 35.41 -24.99 -2.30
N GLU A 680 35.62 -24.17 -3.32
CA GLU A 680 36.74 -23.25 -3.44
C GLU A 680 36.34 -22.01 -4.28
N VAL A 681 36.94 -20.85 -4.03
CA VAL A 681 36.73 -19.61 -4.80
C VAL A 681 38.08 -18.94 -5.08
N CYS A 682 38.21 -18.41 -6.31
CA CYS A 682 39.31 -17.51 -6.67
C CYS A 682 38.79 -16.10 -6.73
N LEU A 683 39.44 -15.15 -6.06
CA LEU A 683 39.10 -13.72 -6.06
C LEU A 683 40.13 -12.92 -6.87
N ASP A 684 39.68 -11.81 -7.41
CA ASP A 684 40.58 -10.79 -7.95
C ASP A 684 41.06 -9.89 -6.81
N MET A 685 42.24 -10.18 -6.29
CA MET A 685 42.83 -9.41 -5.21
C MET A 685 43.21 -7.97 -5.62
N ASN A 686 43.09 -7.57 -6.89
CA ASN A 686 43.20 -6.21 -7.32
C ASN A 686 41.85 -5.43 -7.16
N ASP A 687 40.72 -6.15 -7.14
CA ASP A 687 39.43 -5.53 -6.87
C ASP A 687 39.29 -5.20 -5.37
N PRO A 688 39.09 -3.92 -5.00
CA PRO A 688 38.87 -3.52 -3.61
C PRO A 688 37.65 -4.19 -2.98
N SER A 689 36.62 -4.50 -3.77
CA SER A 689 35.37 -5.13 -3.28
C SER A 689 35.59 -6.58 -2.88
N ASP A 690 36.37 -7.33 -3.68
CA ASP A 690 36.72 -8.71 -3.38
C ASP A 690 37.62 -8.79 -2.14
N ARG A 691 38.63 -7.91 -2.01
CA ARG A 691 39.45 -7.81 -0.81
C ARG A 691 38.66 -7.51 0.44
N SER A 692 37.74 -6.54 0.36
CA SER A 692 36.90 -6.14 1.48
C SER A 692 35.94 -7.28 1.87
N ALA A 693 35.34 -7.98 0.90
CA ALA A 693 34.46 -9.10 1.18
C ALA A 693 35.22 -10.26 1.83
N LEU A 694 36.46 -10.56 1.37
CA LEU A 694 37.34 -11.51 1.99
C LEU A 694 37.60 -11.17 3.45
N SER A 695 37.97 -9.91 3.75
CA SER A 695 38.27 -9.50 5.13
C SER A 695 37.05 -9.63 6.08
N VAL A 696 35.83 -9.50 5.55
CA VAL A 696 34.60 -9.76 6.32
C VAL A 696 34.46 -11.26 6.62
N LEU A 697 34.72 -12.13 5.66
CA LEU A 697 34.49 -13.56 5.76
C LEU A 697 35.64 -14.34 6.49
N ASP A 698 36.86 -13.77 6.48
CA ASP A 698 38.02 -14.33 7.24
C ASP A 698 38.09 -13.74 8.67
N GLY A 699 37.23 -12.78 9.00
CA GLY A 699 37.13 -12.14 10.31
C GLY A 699 38.11 -11.00 10.55
N SER A 700 39.01 -10.65 9.61
CA SER A 700 40.01 -9.59 9.78
C SER A 700 39.39 -8.18 9.76
N TYR A 701 38.22 -8.03 9.20
CA TYR A 701 37.42 -6.80 9.21
C TYR A 701 36.91 -6.40 10.58
N GLN A 702 36.65 -7.39 11.44
CA GLN A 702 36.05 -7.22 12.76
C GLN A 702 37.10 -6.71 13.77
N THR A 703 36.61 -6.11 14.87
CA THR A 703 37.50 -5.76 15.99
C THR A 703 38.00 -7.00 16.72
N ASN A 704 39.17 -6.90 17.37
CA ASN A 704 39.71 -8.02 18.15
C ASN A 704 38.70 -8.50 19.23
N ALA A 705 38.07 -7.57 19.93
CA ALA A 705 37.06 -7.90 20.93
C ALA A 705 35.83 -8.64 20.35
N THR A 706 35.41 -8.30 19.12
CA THR A 706 34.34 -9.02 18.43
C THR A 706 34.79 -10.44 18.10
N MET A 707 35.99 -10.63 17.59
CA MET A 707 36.51 -11.94 17.23
C MET A 707 36.84 -12.84 18.43
N GLU A 708 37.19 -12.27 19.57
CA GLU A 708 37.32 -13.00 20.83
C GLU A 708 35.99 -13.56 21.34
N ASN A 709 34.89 -12.78 21.15
CA ASN A 709 33.55 -13.22 21.50
C ASN A 709 32.91 -14.17 20.48
N HIS A 710 33.30 -14.06 19.22
CA HIS A 710 32.72 -14.79 18.09
C HIS A 710 33.83 -15.42 17.21
N PRO A 711 34.63 -16.33 17.71
CA PRO A 711 35.75 -16.95 16.96
C PRO A 711 35.22 -17.75 15.75
N SER A 712 33.98 -18.21 15.79
CA SER A 712 33.29 -18.95 14.72
C SER A 712 32.99 -18.11 13.47
N TRP A 713 33.08 -16.77 13.53
CA TRP A 713 32.77 -15.89 12.39
C TRP A 713 33.81 -15.94 11.26
N ARG A 714 34.78 -16.83 11.32
CA ARG A 714 35.70 -17.17 10.23
C ARG A 714 35.09 -18.25 9.34
N VAL A 715 34.64 -17.84 8.16
CA VAL A 715 33.96 -18.73 7.20
C VAL A 715 34.97 -19.33 6.20
N VAL A 716 35.94 -18.50 5.80
CA VAL A 716 36.95 -18.84 4.78
C VAL A 716 38.37 -18.73 5.32
N GLU A 717 39.26 -19.49 4.71
CA GLU A 717 40.70 -19.41 4.90
C GLU A 717 41.42 -19.55 3.55
N GLU A 718 42.65 -19.03 3.45
CA GLU A 718 43.46 -19.19 2.26
C GLU A 718 44.36 -20.43 2.39
N ARG A 719 44.30 -21.33 1.38
CA ARG A 719 45.19 -22.47 1.23
C ARG A 719 45.65 -22.55 -0.24
N ASP A 720 46.96 -22.63 -0.45
CA ASP A 720 47.60 -22.77 -1.78
C ASP A 720 47.11 -21.71 -2.81
N GLY A 721 46.89 -20.45 -2.37
CA GLY A 721 46.42 -19.35 -3.22
C GLY A 721 44.92 -19.41 -3.60
N LYS A 722 44.16 -20.30 -2.96
CA LYS A 722 42.70 -20.42 -3.11
C LYS A 722 42.00 -20.16 -1.79
N LEU A 723 40.82 -19.61 -1.85
CA LEU A 723 39.94 -19.53 -0.69
C LEU A 723 39.17 -20.85 -0.54
N VAL A 724 39.23 -21.43 0.62
CA VAL A 724 38.52 -22.65 1.00
C VAL A 724 37.72 -22.44 2.28
N PRO A 725 36.64 -23.21 2.52
CA PRO A 725 35.89 -23.13 3.76
C PRO A 725 36.74 -23.60 4.96
N THR A 726 36.61 -22.92 6.09
CA THR A 726 37.19 -23.37 7.38
C THR A 726 36.65 -24.74 7.76
N ASP A 727 37.34 -25.45 8.66
CA ASP A 727 36.93 -26.79 9.05
C ASP A 727 35.52 -26.83 9.68
N LEU A 728 35.14 -25.82 10.45
CA LEU A 728 33.77 -25.67 10.99
C LEU A 728 32.76 -25.53 9.84
N PHE A 729 32.99 -24.57 8.94
CA PHE A 729 32.06 -24.32 7.84
C PHE A 729 31.96 -25.54 6.90
N ARG A 730 33.05 -26.26 6.65
CA ARG A 730 33.06 -27.51 5.85
C ARG A 730 32.21 -28.60 6.50
N ARG A 731 32.31 -28.78 7.83
CA ARG A 731 31.44 -29.71 8.57
C ARG A 731 29.96 -29.34 8.43
N MET A 732 29.64 -28.05 8.61
CA MET A 732 28.27 -27.57 8.46
C MET A 732 27.73 -27.80 7.04
N LEU A 733 28.54 -27.60 6.00
CA LEU A 733 28.15 -27.89 4.61
C LEU A 733 28.00 -29.38 4.32
N SER A 734 28.59 -30.26 5.12
CA SER A 734 28.47 -31.73 5.00
C SER A 734 27.15 -32.24 5.59
N ASP A 735 26.54 -31.51 6.52
CA ASP A 735 25.21 -31.81 7.04
C ASP A 735 24.14 -31.23 6.11
N SER A 736 23.25 -32.05 5.57
CA SER A 736 22.26 -31.65 4.59
C SER A 736 21.23 -30.62 5.15
N GLY A 737 20.91 -30.72 6.43
CA GLY A 737 19.97 -29.83 7.09
C GLY A 737 20.56 -28.43 7.32
N ILE A 738 21.80 -28.39 7.84
CA ILE A 738 22.53 -27.13 8.10
C ILE A 738 22.87 -26.45 6.76
N ARG A 739 23.37 -27.23 5.80
CA ARG A 739 23.65 -26.78 4.42
C ARG A 739 22.42 -26.11 3.80
N GLY A 740 21.25 -26.75 3.92
CA GLY A 740 19.99 -26.19 3.40
C GLY A 740 19.63 -24.84 4.03
N CYS A 741 19.90 -24.63 5.31
CA CYS A 741 19.71 -23.34 5.97
C CYS A 741 20.68 -22.26 5.47
N ILE A 742 21.94 -22.63 5.22
CA ILE A 742 22.97 -21.73 4.67
C ILE A 742 22.62 -21.33 3.22
N GLU A 743 22.28 -22.33 2.39
CA GLU A 743 21.88 -22.11 0.99
C GLU A 743 20.64 -21.19 0.89
N ASP A 744 19.65 -21.42 1.74
CA ASP A 744 18.45 -20.58 1.81
C ASP A 744 18.78 -19.14 2.19
N ALA A 745 19.63 -18.92 3.20
CA ALA A 745 20.07 -17.58 3.62
C ALA A 745 20.84 -16.86 2.51
N VAL A 746 21.76 -17.54 1.84
CA VAL A 746 22.57 -16.97 0.74
C VAL A 746 21.70 -16.64 -0.47
N ARG A 747 20.80 -17.54 -0.88
CA ARG A 747 19.89 -17.34 -2.00
C ARG A 747 18.92 -16.19 -1.72
N CYS A 748 18.32 -16.16 -0.53
CA CYS A 748 17.42 -15.10 -0.10
C CYS A 748 18.13 -13.74 -0.08
N GLY A 749 19.36 -13.66 0.46
CA GLY A 749 20.16 -12.43 0.47
C GLY A 749 20.50 -11.93 -0.94
N LEU A 750 20.86 -12.81 -1.87
CA LEU A 750 21.11 -12.44 -3.28
C LEU A 750 19.85 -11.93 -3.97
N GLU A 751 18.71 -12.55 -3.71
CA GLU A 751 17.42 -12.13 -4.26
C GLU A 751 17.01 -10.75 -3.73
N ILE A 752 17.16 -10.52 -2.42
CA ILE A 752 16.90 -9.20 -1.81
C ILE A 752 17.85 -8.15 -2.39
N CYS A 753 19.13 -8.49 -2.59
CA CYS A 753 20.10 -7.59 -3.20
C CYS A 753 19.67 -7.18 -4.61
N SER A 754 19.30 -8.15 -5.44
CA SER A 754 18.83 -7.89 -6.81
C SER A 754 17.57 -7.04 -6.85
N ARG A 755 16.56 -7.34 -6.02
CA ARG A 755 15.28 -6.61 -6.00
C ARG A 755 15.41 -5.20 -5.44
N ASN A 756 16.17 -5.04 -4.36
CA ASN A 756 16.15 -3.81 -3.57
C ASN A 756 17.33 -2.88 -3.86
N TYR A 757 18.47 -3.42 -4.32
CA TYR A 757 19.73 -2.69 -4.47
C TYR A 757 20.37 -2.87 -5.88
N GLY A 758 19.61 -3.39 -6.87
CA GLY A 758 20.11 -3.65 -8.23
C GLY A 758 20.58 -2.41 -8.98
N ASP A 759 20.03 -1.22 -8.65
CA ASP A 759 20.35 0.07 -9.29
C ASP A 759 21.30 0.91 -8.40
N ALA A 760 22.27 0.27 -7.75
CA ALA A 760 23.24 0.97 -6.93
C ALA A 760 24.19 1.85 -7.77
N ASP A 761 24.64 2.98 -7.20
CA ASP A 761 25.62 3.88 -7.80
C ASP A 761 27.05 3.28 -7.83
N GLY A 762 28.04 4.07 -8.30
CA GLY A 762 29.43 3.64 -8.35
C GLY A 762 30.07 3.32 -6.98
N PHE A 763 29.46 3.71 -5.88
CA PHE A 763 29.83 3.38 -4.50
C PHE A 763 29.09 2.17 -3.93
N GLY A 764 28.15 1.62 -4.68
CA GLY A 764 27.32 0.49 -4.24
C GLY A 764 26.08 0.89 -3.42
N PHE A 765 25.71 2.17 -3.40
CA PHE A 765 24.50 2.65 -2.71
C PHE A 765 23.36 2.88 -3.68
N LYS A 766 22.17 2.42 -3.31
CA LYS A 766 20.94 2.80 -3.98
C LYS A 766 20.40 4.10 -3.40
N LEU A 767 20.10 5.07 -4.26
CA LEU A 767 19.50 6.34 -3.85
C LEU A 767 18.21 6.08 -3.05
N TYR A 768 18.09 6.72 -1.89
CA TYR A 768 17.03 6.54 -0.87
C TYR A 768 16.95 5.14 -0.24
N GLY A 769 17.92 4.27 -0.49
CA GLY A 769 18.12 3.03 0.28
C GLY A 769 18.56 3.34 1.72
N LYS A 770 18.24 2.46 2.66
CA LYS A 770 18.63 2.60 4.06
C LYS A 770 19.87 1.79 4.41
N TYR A 771 20.82 2.45 5.07
CA TYR A 771 22.12 1.89 5.44
C TYR A 771 22.50 2.27 6.86
N SER A 772 22.98 1.29 7.62
CA SER A 772 23.66 1.55 8.89
C SER A 772 25.07 2.07 8.64
N ARG A 773 25.69 2.68 9.66
CA ARG A 773 27.09 3.11 9.56
C ARG A 773 28.05 1.95 9.26
N SER A 774 27.78 0.75 9.78
CA SER A 774 28.55 -0.47 9.49
C SER A 774 28.40 -0.92 8.04
N ASP A 775 27.18 -0.83 7.47
CA ASP A 775 26.95 -1.09 6.04
C ASP A 775 27.78 -0.13 5.17
N VAL A 776 27.82 1.15 5.55
CA VAL A 776 28.57 2.18 4.80
C VAL A 776 30.07 1.90 4.84
N CYS A 777 30.64 1.57 6.00
CA CYS A 777 32.04 1.17 6.09
C CYS A 777 32.38 -0.01 5.14
N ARG A 778 31.47 -0.98 5.09
CA ARG A 778 31.63 -2.19 4.28
C ARG A 778 31.48 -1.91 2.77
N LEU A 779 30.48 -1.13 2.38
CA LEU A 779 30.24 -0.75 0.97
C LEU A 779 31.34 0.16 0.40
N LEU A 780 31.91 1.04 1.23
CA LEU A 780 33.04 1.89 0.87
C LEU A 780 34.38 1.12 0.85
N ASN A 781 34.36 -0.19 1.05
CA ASN A 781 35.54 -1.05 1.05
C ASN A 781 36.60 -0.63 2.08
N TRP A 782 36.17 -0.12 3.24
CA TRP A 782 37.11 0.22 4.31
C TRP A 782 37.70 -1.05 4.94
N GLU A 783 38.91 -0.94 5.43
CA GLU A 783 39.68 -2.11 5.92
C GLU A 783 39.13 -2.70 7.22
N LYS A 784 38.39 -1.89 8.04
CA LYS A 784 37.84 -2.28 9.33
C LYS A 784 36.51 -1.60 9.58
N ASP A 785 35.68 -2.23 10.39
CA ASP A 785 34.47 -1.61 10.93
C ASP A 785 34.83 -0.53 11.96
N VAL A 786 34.65 0.72 11.58
CA VAL A 786 34.84 1.90 12.45
C VAL A 786 33.52 2.59 12.78
N SER A 787 32.40 1.95 12.52
CA SER A 787 31.04 2.50 12.69
C SER A 787 30.77 3.01 14.11
N SER A 788 31.30 2.34 15.14
CA SER A 788 31.15 2.72 16.54
C SER A 788 31.83 4.05 16.92
N THR A 789 32.83 4.48 16.14
CA THR A 789 33.60 5.71 16.37
C THR A 789 33.20 6.82 15.38
N MET A 790 32.27 6.56 14.46
CA MET A 790 31.80 7.50 13.45
C MET A 790 30.67 8.37 14.01
N TYR A 791 31.04 9.51 14.58
CA TYR A 791 30.10 10.52 15.06
C TYR A 791 29.93 11.61 14.00
N GLY A 792 28.70 11.73 13.43
CA GLY A 792 28.37 12.72 12.42
C GLY A 792 29.02 12.41 11.06
N TYR A 793 30.33 12.54 10.93
CA TYR A 793 31.08 12.25 9.69
C TYR A 793 32.47 11.70 9.97
N MET A 794 33.06 11.08 8.95
CA MET A 794 34.45 10.59 9.00
C MET A 794 35.08 10.68 7.60
N ILE A 795 36.29 11.21 7.52
CA ILE A 795 37.07 11.28 6.28
C ILE A 795 38.05 10.11 6.25
N ARG A 796 37.99 9.29 5.20
CA ARG A 796 38.88 8.16 4.99
C ARG A 796 38.95 7.78 3.50
N ASN A 797 40.13 7.49 3.00
CA ASN A 797 40.39 7.04 1.62
C ASN A 797 39.76 7.97 0.55
N GLY A 798 39.77 9.30 0.75
CA GLY A 798 39.14 10.26 -0.16
C GLY A 798 37.61 10.36 -0.05
N GLN A 799 36.98 9.59 0.85
CA GLN A 799 35.54 9.52 1.05
C GLN A 799 35.13 10.19 2.38
N CYS A 800 33.95 10.81 2.39
CA CYS A 800 33.40 11.48 3.57
C CYS A 800 31.89 11.16 3.71
N PRO A 801 31.50 10.02 4.28
CA PRO A 801 30.10 9.78 4.64
C PRO A 801 29.69 10.71 5.78
N VAL A 802 28.56 11.40 5.60
CA VAL A 802 27.96 12.35 6.53
C VAL A 802 26.63 11.80 7.00
N PHE A 803 26.44 11.68 8.32
CA PHE A 803 25.21 11.13 8.93
C PHE A 803 24.50 12.19 9.76
N VAL A 804 23.25 12.47 9.44
CA VAL A 804 22.42 13.47 10.11
C VAL A 804 21.13 12.85 10.61
N THR A 805 20.74 13.18 11.85
CA THR A 805 19.39 12.95 12.38
C THR A 805 18.67 14.30 12.32
N TYR A 806 17.58 14.37 11.54
CA TYR A 806 16.86 15.61 11.24
C TYR A 806 16.16 16.18 12.48
N ASP A 807 15.27 15.39 13.10
CA ASP A 807 14.57 15.75 14.34
C ASP A 807 15.35 15.17 15.53
N LYS A 808 16.09 16.02 16.25
CA LYS A 808 16.84 15.63 17.44
C LYS A 808 15.94 15.78 18.68
N ARG A 809 16.10 14.86 19.65
CA ARG A 809 15.37 14.96 20.93
C ARG A 809 15.85 16.13 21.77
N ASP A 810 14.96 16.74 22.54
CA ASP A 810 15.27 17.87 23.45
C ASP A 810 16.24 17.50 24.62
N ASP A 811 16.43 16.20 24.88
CA ASP A 811 17.32 15.67 25.92
C ASP A 811 18.78 15.43 25.49
N ILE A 812 19.12 15.79 24.23
CA ILE A 812 20.49 15.68 23.71
C ILE A 812 21.36 16.79 24.29
N SER A 813 22.66 16.46 24.56
CA SER A 813 23.62 17.45 25.08
C SER A 813 23.72 18.65 24.15
N SER A 814 23.80 19.85 24.68
CA SER A 814 23.94 21.12 23.99
C SER A 814 25.05 21.14 22.90
N THR A 815 26.07 20.30 23.07
CA THR A 815 27.18 20.17 22.11
C THR A 815 26.81 19.43 20.79
N THR A 816 25.62 18.85 20.70
CA THR A 816 25.12 18.10 19.53
C THR A 816 23.81 18.64 18.98
N MET A 817 23.24 19.67 19.60
CA MET A 817 21.99 20.32 19.19
C MET A 817 22.26 21.33 18.05
N TYR A 818 22.46 20.85 16.83
CA TYR A 818 22.63 21.66 15.62
C TYR A 818 21.30 21.79 14.88
N VAL A 819 21.02 22.98 14.31
CA VAL A 819 19.91 23.21 13.40
C VAL A 819 20.38 22.85 12.00
N GLU A 820 20.33 21.56 11.67
CA GLU A 820 20.62 21.06 10.32
C GLU A 820 19.28 20.83 9.59
N GLY A 821 19.23 21.14 8.29
CA GLY A 821 17.97 20.95 7.57
C GLY A 821 18.01 21.29 6.09
N PHE A 822 16.97 20.91 5.39
CA PHE A 822 16.79 21.24 3.99
C PHE A 822 16.39 22.72 3.82
N GLU A 823 17.15 23.45 3.03
CA GLU A 823 16.78 24.77 2.49
C GLU A 823 15.87 24.61 1.26
N SER A 824 16.19 23.62 0.44
CA SER A 824 15.40 23.21 -0.73
C SER A 824 15.58 21.71 -0.97
N ARG A 825 14.89 21.15 -1.96
CA ARG A 825 15.09 19.75 -2.36
C ARG A 825 16.51 19.44 -2.83
N ARG A 826 17.30 20.47 -3.15
CA ARG A 826 18.67 20.36 -3.67
C ARG A 826 19.74 20.81 -2.68
N VAL A 827 19.40 21.63 -1.70
CA VAL A 827 20.35 22.20 -0.74
C VAL A 827 20.02 21.75 0.67
N PHE A 828 21.02 21.17 1.33
CA PHE A 828 20.95 20.75 2.73
C PHE A 828 21.97 21.53 3.55
N ASN A 829 21.52 22.27 4.57
CA ASN A 829 22.40 22.99 5.49
C ASN A 829 22.94 22.02 6.55
N TRP A 830 24.24 21.77 6.50
CA TRP A 830 24.95 20.85 7.37
C TRP A 830 25.92 21.60 8.29
N MET A 831 26.16 21.08 9.49
CA MET A 831 27.08 21.65 10.48
C MET A 831 28.29 20.73 10.73
N SER A 832 29.48 21.32 10.84
CA SER A 832 30.67 20.60 11.28
C SER A 832 30.56 20.12 12.73
N LYS A 833 31.47 19.27 13.18
CA LYS A 833 31.60 18.94 14.63
C LYS A 833 31.89 20.17 15.47
N SER A 834 31.52 20.12 16.76
CA SER A 834 31.86 21.17 17.73
C SER A 834 33.37 21.43 17.78
N ASN A 835 33.74 22.68 18.10
CA ASN A 835 35.13 23.17 18.15
C ASN A 835 35.84 23.07 16.80
N ARG A 836 35.13 23.36 15.71
CA ARG A 836 35.68 23.48 14.36
C ARG A 836 35.53 24.91 13.86
N THR A 837 36.55 25.34 13.08
CA THR A 837 36.59 26.62 12.40
C THR A 837 36.94 26.41 10.91
N MET A 838 36.86 27.44 10.09
CA MET A 838 37.28 27.37 8.70
C MET A 838 38.77 26.99 8.55
N ALA A 839 39.57 27.14 9.63
CA ALA A 839 40.98 26.76 9.66
C ALA A 839 41.20 25.27 10.00
N SER A 840 40.23 24.57 10.46
CA SER A 840 40.31 23.14 10.84
C SER A 840 40.59 22.25 9.61
N GLU A 841 41.45 21.24 9.78
CA GLU A 841 41.92 20.41 8.65
C GLU A 841 40.79 19.63 8.00
N ASP A 842 39.88 19.06 8.81
CA ASP A 842 38.71 18.33 8.32
C ASP A 842 37.73 19.24 7.56
N VAL A 843 37.51 20.48 8.03
CA VAL A 843 36.68 21.48 7.33
C VAL A 843 37.31 21.89 6.02
N LYS A 844 38.65 22.16 6.01
CA LYS A 844 39.37 22.47 4.76
C LYS A 844 39.29 21.31 3.76
N ALA A 845 39.43 20.07 4.21
CA ALA A 845 39.31 18.90 3.35
C ALA A 845 37.91 18.78 2.74
N VAL A 846 36.84 18.98 3.54
CA VAL A 846 35.47 19.03 3.02
C VAL A 846 35.30 20.12 1.99
N LEU A 847 35.80 21.35 2.25
CA LEU A 847 35.68 22.48 1.38
C LEU A 847 36.63 22.43 0.16
N SER A 848 37.61 21.52 0.12
CA SER A 848 38.53 21.40 -1.01
C SER A 848 37.87 20.98 -2.33
N GLY A 849 36.77 20.23 -2.24
CA GLY A 849 36.11 19.60 -3.40
C GLY A 849 36.81 18.32 -3.89
N GLU A 850 37.84 17.83 -3.16
CA GLU A 850 38.61 16.62 -3.52
C GLU A 850 38.03 15.34 -2.91
N LEU A 851 37.02 15.47 -2.00
CA LEU A 851 36.39 14.35 -1.31
C LEU A 851 35.09 13.94 -2.00
N ASP A 852 34.83 12.63 -2.04
CA ASP A 852 33.50 12.11 -2.30
C ASP A 852 32.66 12.22 -1.02
N ILE A 853 31.82 13.25 -0.95
CA ILE A 853 30.95 13.47 0.20
C ILE A 853 29.61 12.79 -0.06
N LEU A 854 29.24 11.87 0.83
CA LEU A 854 28.04 11.04 0.71
C LEU A 854 27.09 11.34 1.86
N LEU A 855 25.88 11.82 1.57
CA LEU A 855 24.92 12.28 2.59
C LEU A 855 23.94 11.17 2.99
N PHE A 856 23.84 10.94 4.29
CA PHE A 856 22.92 9.98 4.90
C PHE A 856 22.06 10.67 5.96
N ILE A 857 20.73 10.66 5.80
CA ILE A 857 19.81 11.33 6.70
C ILE A 857 18.77 10.33 7.24
N LYS A 858 18.44 10.44 8.53
CA LYS A 858 17.23 9.84 9.09
C LYS A 858 16.37 10.92 9.75
N LYS A 859 15.07 10.75 9.77
CA LYS A 859 14.19 11.76 10.36
C LYS A 859 14.36 11.87 11.87
N SER A 860 14.31 10.74 12.57
CA SER A 860 14.44 10.71 14.03
C SER A 860 15.05 9.40 14.53
N ASP A 861 15.40 9.33 15.80
CA ASP A 861 15.94 8.12 16.43
C ASP A 861 14.91 6.99 16.56
N SER A 862 13.61 7.29 16.46
CA SER A 862 12.55 6.28 16.41
C SER A 862 12.61 5.38 15.16
N GLU A 863 13.31 5.83 14.09
CA GLU A 863 13.53 5.03 12.87
C GLU A 863 14.60 3.93 13.02
N GLY A 864 15.29 3.88 14.14
CA GLY A 864 16.35 2.91 14.39
C GLY A 864 17.74 3.41 13.98
N THR A 865 18.62 2.50 13.53
CA THR A 865 20.03 2.77 13.29
C THR A 865 20.37 3.13 11.83
N ASP A 866 19.46 2.92 10.91
CA ASP A 866 19.69 3.06 9.47
C ASP A 866 19.28 4.45 8.98
N PHE A 867 20.04 4.98 8.01
CA PHE A 867 19.88 6.30 7.42
C PHE A 867 19.56 6.18 5.93
N TYR A 868 18.71 7.03 5.39
CA TYR A 868 18.47 7.15 3.95
C TYR A 868 19.68 7.74 3.25
N TYR A 869 20.18 7.08 2.22
CA TYR A 869 21.22 7.64 1.34
C TYR A 869 20.62 8.69 0.42
N MET A 870 21.07 9.93 0.55
CA MET A 870 20.59 11.07 -0.25
C MET A 870 21.41 11.31 -1.52
N GLY A 871 22.47 10.56 -1.73
CA GLY A 871 23.36 10.72 -2.86
C GLY A 871 24.67 11.44 -2.52
N ARG A 872 25.46 11.70 -3.57
CA ARG A 872 26.67 12.52 -3.49
C ARG A 872 26.27 13.99 -3.37
N VAL A 873 27.05 14.73 -2.57
CA VAL A 873 26.85 16.16 -2.34
C VAL A 873 28.15 16.94 -2.55
N GLU A 874 28.02 18.21 -2.92
CA GLU A 874 29.13 19.14 -3.07
C GLU A 874 28.94 20.35 -2.12
N PRO A 875 30.03 20.85 -1.45
CA PRO A 875 29.91 21.96 -0.54
C PRO A 875 29.81 23.29 -1.32
N ILE A 876 28.84 24.14 -0.96
CA ILE A 876 28.69 25.49 -1.49
C ILE A 876 29.62 26.44 -0.71
N ARG A 877 30.84 26.68 -1.20
CA ARG A 877 31.88 27.47 -0.50
C ARG A 877 31.43 28.88 -0.18
N SER A 878 30.74 29.56 -1.11
CA SER A 878 30.25 30.93 -0.93
C SER A 878 29.22 31.10 0.17
N GLY A 879 28.49 30.04 0.53
CA GLY A 879 27.52 30.00 1.61
C GLY A 879 28.08 29.53 2.96
N SER A 880 29.33 29.03 2.98
CA SER A 880 29.91 28.47 4.20
C SER A 880 30.38 29.57 5.14
N ARG A 881 30.05 29.45 6.44
CA ARG A 881 30.36 30.45 7.45
C ARG A 881 30.61 29.83 8.84
N GLU A 882 31.46 30.52 9.62
CA GLU A 882 31.64 30.20 11.05
C GLU A 882 30.46 30.73 11.85
N THR A 883 29.95 29.93 12.76
CA THR A 883 28.93 30.32 13.73
C THR A 883 29.26 29.71 15.11
N THR A 884 28.49 30.07 16.11
CA THR A 884 28.70 29.57 17.49
C THR A 884 27.40 28.97 18.00
N ILE A 885 27.46 27.74 18.50
CA ILE A 885 26.32 27.06 19.15
C ILE A 885 26.75 26.73 20.57
N ASP A 886 26.00 27.22 21.55
CA ASP A 886 26.28 27.08 23.00
C ASP A 886 27.73 27.40 23.39
N GLY A 887 28.31 28.44 22.80
CA GLY A 887 29.66 28.89 23.08
C GLY A 887 30.77 28.10 22.35
N HIS A 888 30.43 27.11 21.55
CA HIS A 888 31.40 26.32 20.77
C HIS A 888 31.39 26.73 19.29
N PRO A 889 32.54 26.99 18.67
CA PRO A 889 32.59 27.31 17.25
C PRO A 889 32.23 26.08 16.40
N VAL A 890 31.42 26.30 15.36
CA VAL A 890 31.05 25.34 14.33
C VAL A 890 31.04 26.02 12.97
N VAL A 891 31.14 25.23 11.91
CA VAL A 891 31.05 25.75 10.54
C VAL A 891 29.78 25.23 9.89
N GLU A 892 28.93 26.15 9.46
CA GLU A 892 27.76 25.88 8.67
C GLU A 892 28.21 25.75 7.19
N ILE A 893 27.87 24.62 6.56
CA ILE A 893 28.28 24.30 5.19
C ILE A 893 27.04 23.84 4.42
N PRO A 894 26.48 24.68 3.55
CA PRO A 894 25.42 24.24 2.66
C PRO A 894 25.99 23.19 1.66
N LEU A 895 25.28 22.07 1.54
CA LEU A 895 25.64 20.95 0.65
C LEU A 895 24.65 20.89 -0.51
N GLU A 896 25.13 20.93 -1.73
CA GLU A 896 24.31 20.77 -2.93
C GLU A 896 24.25 19.29 -3.30
N LEU A 897 23.03 18.75 -3.40
CA LEU A 897 22.80 17.36 -3.80
C LEU A 897 22.92 17.20 -5.32
N ALA A 898 23.61 16.16 -5.76
CA ALA A 898 23.74 15.83 -7.18
C ALA A 898 22.36 15.51 -7.83
N VAL A 899 21.43 14.94 -7.04
CA VAL A 899 20.06 14.66 -7.43
C VAL A 899 19.12 15.30 -6.41
N PRO A 900 18.13 16.11 -6.81
CA PRO A 900 17.14 16.66 -5.88
C PRO A 900 16.39 15.56 -5.15
N VAL A 901 16.14 15.74 -3.86
CA VAL A 901 15.36 14.75 -3.07
C VAL A 901 13.96 14.60 -3.65
N SER A 902 13.48 13.37 -3.74
CA SER A 902 12.11 13.10 -4.21
C SER A 902 11.09 13.86 -3.35
N GLU A 903 9.98 14.31 -3.94
CA GLU A 903 8.97 15.10 -3.25
C GLU A 903 8.44 14.39 -1.99
N ASP A 904 8.21 13.08 -2.10
CA ASP A 904 7.70 12.27 -0.99
C ASP A 904 8.67 12.22 0.18
N LEU A 905 9.96 11.97 -0.09
CA LEU A 905 10.96 11.88 0.96
C LEU A 905 11.29 13.26 1.55
N TYR A 906 11.32 14.29 0.72
CA TYR A 906 11.49 15.67 1.18
C TYR A 906 10.34 16.08 2.10
N GLY A 907 9.09 15.86 1.68
CA GLY A 907 7.90 16.12 2.51
C GLY A 907 7.91 15.32 3.81
N TYR A 908 8.41 14.07 3.78
CA TYR A 908 8.59 13.27 4.99
C TYR A 908 9.62 13.88 5.95
N MET A 909 10.78 14.25 5.45
CA MET A 909 11.86 14.79 6.30
C MET A 909 11.46 16.14 6.91
N THR A 910 10.82 17.01 6.13
CA THR A 910 10.49 18.38 6.53
C THR A 910 9.15 18.53 7.29
N ALA A 911 8.28 17.51 7.30
CA ALA A 911 7.04 17.55 8.08
C ALA A 911 7.36 17.69 9.57
N GLU A 912 6.78 18.68 10.25
CA GLU A 912 6.91 18.87 11.70
C GLU A 912 6.35 17.62 12.42
N THR A 913 7.16 17.00 13.25
CA THR A 913 6.71 16.00 14.23
C THR A 913 6.27 16.79 15.47
N SER A 914 4.98 17.19 15.52
CA SER A 914 4.40 17.67 16.76
C SER A 914 4.34 16.50 17.75
N VAL A 915 5.36 16.32 18.57
CA VAL A 915 5.24 15.62 19.83
C VAL A 915 4.34 16.51 20.69
N ALA A 916 3.06 16.16 20.81
CA ALA A 916 2.21 16.73 21.83
C ALA A 916 2.85 16.37 23.18
N SER A 917 3.61 17.31 23.75
CA SER A 917 3.86 17.33 25.19
C SER A 917 2.48 17.43 25.84
N ASP A 918 2.11 16.44 26.64
CA ASP A 918 1.05 16.56 27.64
C ASP A 918 1.43 17.67 28.65
N GLU A 919 1.35 18.91 28.21
CA GLU A 919 1.26 20.04 29.12
C GLU A 919 -0.21 20.23 29.45
N THR A 920 -0.60 19.71 30.60
CA THR A 920 -1.75 20.18 31.37
C THR A 920 -1.65 21.70 31.50
N ALA A 921 -2.26 22.41 30.57
CA ALA A 921 -2.52 23.84 30.71
C ALA A 921 -3.56 24.02 31.84
N SER A 922 -3.07 24.26 33.04
CA SER A 922 -3.86 24.86 34.11
C SER A 922 -4.26 26.25 33.65
N VAL A 923 -5.53 26.40 33.26
CA VAL A 923 -6.18 27.71 33.07
C VAL A 923 -6.27 28.38 34.45
N PRO A 924 -5.78 29.61 34.63
CA PRO A 924 -6.09 30.36 35.84
C PRO A 924 -7.57 30.77 35.79
N VAL A 925 -8.28 30.44 36.86
CA VAL A 925 -9.60 31.02 37.15
C VAL A 925 -9.40 32.46 37.57
N GLU A 926 -9.92 33.42 36.81
CA GLU A 926 -10.50 34.68 37.27
C GLU A 926 -11.86 34.90 36.58
#